data_97576367658a0369919ed1a771a3ea8a
#
_entry.id   97576367658a0369919ed1a771a3ea8a
#
_cell.length_a   1.000
_cell.length_b   1.000
_cell.length_c   1.000
_cell.angle_alpha   90.00
_cell.angle_beta   90.00
_cell.angle_gamma   90.00
#
_symmetry.space_group_name_H-M   'P 1'
#
loop_
_entity.id
_entity.type
_entity.pdbx_description
1 polymer ?
#
loop_
_entity_poly.entity_id
_entity_poly.type
_entity_poly.pdbx_seq_one_letter_code
_entity_poly.pdbx_strand_id
1 'polypeptide(L)'
;MLRFRKNQLAASVSTLLLGCWLPSNSFAAEQLQEEESAKIGIEVIEVSYGYGSVKKQDLTGAVSTVDLEDLVDQPSGNIMQNLQGRVPGLQITTNGSPDSTATVRIRGQGLGPLGNNDPLYVIDGVPTKSGMHELNSHDIADIQVLRDAAAASIFGARSGNGVIIITTKKGNEGLDFNFSVNQSQDAYSYDLNPLNTKQRGQVVWQAAVNDGSDPNAASPLYSYDWNGDYNNPQLNSVILPTYTDPQQVQRPADTNWFDEVTRTAKVTDLNFSVSGGSENASIYSSLGYFNSEGVVDGSEFERISFRVNSDYQLTDKLKIGENFTVTNQESNLINARAGEILGLAIEQQSIVPVYNEVGGWGGPVPGVTDRDNPVRIIEMNRDNVSRFNKLMGNIFVEYEAIEDLTLKSSIGLDYGQYYFRNYTRAFQAGSLNYGDQLSVTENWNSSFSWTNTAEYKLDLNENHFTFLLGTEQIDYEYEGSVGFGSGFASDDRDYAHLSQATGDVRVEGDGDKWSLNSYFARMDYNFDDRYLAGLTIRRDGSSRFGSNNSYGNFPAISAGWVISNESFYDIEFLSTLKLRASWGKTGNQEIPTDATYTTYLSRYATQSLFTDRQDEGTAYDIGGANGGTLPSGFVKAQTGNDDLKWETSTQTNIGLDFGMRYETIYGSIDWFEKTTEDILTLTNPLATLGEGAQQWVNGGTIENSGFEFLIGYADYLTFDSLDGDIDVDISFNISSAKNKVVSLPGDVVNSFGGNGVDKTIVGHSINSIYGYVADGLFQNQDEIDAHAAQSGAGLGRVRWKDLDGNGVIDENDQSFFTDTDPDFMYGLNMNFKYKNWDFNMFWQGVQGGEIRNSWRGFTDFTSLNIGSNYGDRVLDAWSVNNTDSNVPALTLIDNNGEGRQSSLFWEDGSYLKLRNLSIGYTPDEQWLNQYGISSARIYLQGSNLLTITPSGTLSQDPETPNGNFPIPKRITLGVNLSF
;
A
#
# COMPACT_ATOMS: atom_id res chain seq x y z
N MET A 1 -19.72 -26.39 -5.28
CA MET A 1 -19.18 -27.60 -4.68
C MET A 1 -18.49 -28.45 -5.74
N LEU A 2 -17.27 -28.13 -6.07
CA LEU A 2 -16.41 -29.04 -6.84
C LEU A 2 -15.00 -28.84 -6.28
N ARG A 3 -14.57 -29.75 -5.43
CA ARG A 3 -13.17 -29.88 -5.05
C ARG A 3 -12.41 -30.35 -6.28
N PHE A 4 -11.79 -29.43 -7.01
CA PHE A 4 -10.75 -29.78 -7.96
C PHE A 4 -9.48 -30.11 -7.18
N ARG A 5 -9.11 -31.38 -7.14
CA ARG A 5 -7.78 -31.79 -6.64
C ARG A 5 -6.72 -31.18 -7.59
N LYS A 6 -5.64 -30.65 -7.03
CA LYS A 6 -4.48 -30.07 -7.75
C LYS A 6 -4.02 -30.89 -8.99
N ASN A 7 -4.27 -32.18 -9.00
CA ASN A 7 -3.91 -33.09 -10.13
C ASN A 7 -4.91 -33.11 -11.29
N GLN A 8 -6.03 -32.40 -11.23
CA GLN A 8 -7.02 -32.39 -12.33
C GLN A 8 -6.93 -31.11 -13.16
N LEU A 9 -6.40 -30.01 -12.63
CA LEU A 9 -6.16 -28.79 -13.41
C LEU A 9 -5.07 -29.01 -14.47
N ALA A 10 -3.98 -29.69 -14.13
CA ALA A 10 -2.91 -30.02 -15.08
C ALA A 10 -3.39 -30.88 -16.26
N ALA A 11 -4.37 -31.76 -16.04
CA ALA A 11 -4.92 -32.60 -17.09
C ALA A 11 -5.96 -31.87 -17.97
N SER A 12 -6.66 -30.88 -17.43
CA SER A 12 -7.68 -30.10 -18.18
C SER A 12 -7.04 -29.03 -19.07
N VAL A 13 -5.90 -28.45 -18.67
CA VAL A 13 -5.15 -27.48 -19.47
C VAL A 13 -4.47 -28.17 -20.67
N SER A 14 -3.99 -29.41 -20.50
CA SER A 14 -3.41 -30.18 -21.59
C SER A 14 -4.40 -30.54 -22.71
N THR A 15 -5.68 -30.54 -22.44
CA THR A 15 -6.71 -30.90 -23.43
C THR A 15 -7.21 -29.66 -24.21
N LEU A 16 -7.08 -28.47 -23.68
CA LEU A 16 -7.43 -27.19 -24.35
C LEU A 16 -6.32 -26.70 -25.31
N LEU A 17 -5.04 -27.05 -25.06
CA LEU A 17 -3.92 -26.66 -25.90
C LEU A 17 -3.77 -27.53 -27.18
N LEU A 18 -4.48 -28.64 -27.29
CA LEU A 18 -4.40 -29.56 -28.44
C LEU A 18 -5.44 -29.32 -29.54
N GLY A 19 -6.27 -28.26 -29.42
CA GLY A 19 -7.35 -27.96 -30.36
C GLY A 19 -6.99 -27.00 -31.51
N CYS A 20 -5.85 -26.34 -31.51
CA CYS A 20 -5.46 -25.39 -32.56
C CYS A 20 -4.32 -25.96 -33.41
N TRP A 21 -4.63 -26.90 -34.29
CA TRP A 21 -3.74 -27.30 -35.38
C TRP A 21 -3.98 -26.40 -36.58
N LEU A 22 -3.03 -25.51 -36.88
CA LEU A 22 -2.90 -24.85 -38.16
C LEU A 22 -1.99 -25.67 -39.07
N PRO A 23 -2.28 -25.79 -40.36
CA PRO A 23 -1.47 -26.58 -41.28
C PRO A 23 -0.12 -25.91 -41.58
N SER A 24 0.93 -26.67 -41.41
CA SER A 24 2.30 -26.28 -41.77
C SER A 24 2.44 -26.12 -43.27
N ASN A 25 2.60 -24.89 -43.78
CA ASN A 25 3.13 -24.63 -45.06
C ASN A 25 4.54 -24.08 -44.92
N SER A 26 5.50 -24.88 -45.43
CA SER A 26 6.88 -24.50 -45.54
C SER A 26 7.05 -23.34 -46.53
N PHE A 27 7.55 -22.19 -46.07
CA PHE A 27 8.10 -21.17 -46.94
C PHE A 27 9.64 -21.17 -46.85
N ALA A 28 10.22 -21.21 -48.02
CA ALA A 28 11.64 -21.15 -48.22
C ALA A 28 12.18 -19.74 -48.01
N ALA A 29 13.31 -19.66 -47.28
CA ALA A 29 14.02 -18.42 -47.09
C ALA A 29 14.59 -17.91 -48.44
N GLU A 30 14.21 -16.72 -48.84
CA GLU A 30 14.89 -15.92 -49.82
C GLU A 30 15.69 -14.83 -49.10
N GLN A 31 17.00 -14.89 -49.21
CA GLN A 31 17.92 -13.85 -48.76
C GLN A 31 17.77 -12.62 -49.66
N LEU A 32 17.35 -11.50 -49.11
CA LEU A 32 17.59 -10.19 -49.67
C LEU A 32 18.62 -9.46 -48.80
N GLN A 33 19.78 -9.21 -49.42
CA GLN A 33 20.75 -8.25 -48.92
C GLN A 33 20.15 -6.85 -49.00
N GLU A 34 19.92 -6.20 -47.91
CA GLU A 34 19.68 -4.76 -47.84
C GLU A 34 20.93 -4.04 -47.37
N GLU A 35 21.28 -3.02 -48.14
CA GLU A 35 22.39 -2.11 -47.86
C GLU A 35 22.17 -1.31 -46.60
N GLU A 36 23.17 -1.30 -45.73
CA GLU A 36 23.29 -0.39 -44.61
C GLU A 36 23.19 1.08 -45.06
N SER A 37 22.10 1.73 -44.76
CA SER A 37 22.10 3.16 -44.53
C SER A 37 21.64 3.38 -43.09
N ALA A 38 22.61 3.64 -42.20
CA ALA A 38 22.36 4.07 -40.83
C ALA A 38 21.60 5.40 -40.85
N LYS A 39 20.26 5.32 -40.79
CA LYS A 39 19.43 6.36 -40.22
C LYS A 39 19.26 5.98 -38.75
N ILE A 40 19.77 6.82 -37.85
CA ILE A 40 19.39 6.83 -36.46
C ILE A 40 17.88 7.13 -36.47
N GLY A 41 17.10 6.07 -36.50
CA GLY A 41 15.65 6.17 -36.35
C GLY A 41 15.37 6.48 -34.90
N ILE A 42 14.99 7.71 -34.60
CA ILE A 42 14.35 8.01 -33.32
C ILE A 42 13.08 7.18 -33.31
N GLU A 43 13.05 6.15 -32.51
CA GLU A 43 11.87 5.34 -32.29
C GLU A 43 10.76 6.24 -31.75
N VAL A 44 9.69 6.42 -32.49
CA VAL A 44 8.56 7.27 -32.08
C VAL A 44 7.81 6.54 -31.00
N ILE A 45 8.15 6.81 -29.75
CA ILE A 45 7.48 6.21 -28.58
C ILE A 45 6.04 6.77 -28.52
N GLU A 46 5.08 5.91 -28.81
CA GLU A 46 3.66 6.19 -28.57
C GLU A 46 3.32 5.87 -27.11
N VAL A 47 2.62 6.80 -26.49
CA VAL A 47 2.19 6.71 -25.08
C VAL A 47 0.68 6.57 -25.06
N SER A 48 0.14 5.59 -24.36
CA SER A 48 -1.30 5.48 -24.14
C SER A 48 -1.78 6.69 -23.36
N TYR A 49 -2.68 7.47 -23.92
CA TYR A 49 -3.17 8.71 -23.34
C TYR A 49 -4.68 8.78 -23.35
N GLY A 50 -5.28 8.40 -22.23
CA GLY A 50 -6.73 8.31 -22.11
C GLY A 50 -7.29 7.11 -22.90
N TYR A 51 -8.15 7.39 -23.85
CA TYR A 51 -8.78 6.39 -24.73
C TYR A 51 -8.12 6.29 -26.11
N GLY A 52 -6.94 6.89 -26.30
CA GLY A 52 -6.13 6.88 -27.53
C GLY A 52 -4.65 6.79 -27.24
N SER A 53 -3.80 6.93 -28.25
CA SER A 53 -2.34 7.05 -28.11
C SER A 53 -1.84 8.38 -28.68
N VAL A 54 -0.79 8.92 -28.11
CA VAL A 54 -0.15 10.19 -28.52
C VAL A 54 1.37 9.97 -28.50
N LYS A 55 2.07 10.60 -29.45
CA LYS A 55 3.52 10.58 -29.42
C LYS A 55 4.03 11.24 -28.14
N LYS A 56 5.04 10.66 -27.48
CA LYS A 56 5.63 11.20 -26.24
C LYS A 56 6.04 12.66 -26.36
N GLN A 57 6.55 13.07 -27.53
CA GLN A 57 6.95 14.45 -27.81
C GLN A 57 5.76 15.43 -27.83
N ASP A 58 4.54 14.97 -28.16
CA ASP A 58 3.34 15.81 -28.27
C ASP A 58 2.60 15.95 -26.94
N LEU A 59 2.98 15.21 -25.91
CA LEU A 59 2.37 15.31 -24.60
C LEU A 59 2.55 16.70 -24.00
N THR A 60 1.47 17.32 -23.59
CA THR A 60 1.44 18.63 -22.89
C THR A 60 1.20 18.49 -21.39
N GLY A 61 0.79 17.31 -20.92
CA GLY A 61 0.60 16.97 -19.51
C GLY A 61 1.81 16.32 -18.87
N ALA A 62 1.82 16.25 -17.53
CA ALA A 62 2.85 15.57 -16.75
C ALA A 62 2.58 14.06 -16.70
N VAL A 63 3.17 13.31 -17.63
CA VAL A 63 3.07 11.85 -17.72
C VAL A 63 4.44 11.23 -17.50
N SER A 64 4.53 10.21 -16.66
CA SER A 64 5.72 9.38 -16.50
C SER A 64 5.46 7.97 -17.02
N THR A 65 6.35 7.49 -17.89
CA THR A 65 6.41 6.10 -18.33
C THR A 65 7.48 5.38 -17.54
N VAL A 66 7.25 4.16 -17.13
CA VAL A 66 8.18 3.36 -16.32
C VAL A 66 8.80 2.29 -17.20
N ASP A 67 10.12 2.21 -17.16
CA ASP A 67 10.83 1.09 -17.74
C ASP A 67 10.60 -0.19 -16.91
N LEU A 68 10.11 -1.22 -17.56
CA LEU A 68 9.74 -2.48 -16.92
C LEU A 68 10.82 -3.56 -16.96
N GLU A 69 11.88 -3.41 -17.77
CA GLU A 69 12.92 -4.44 -17.90
C GLU A 69 13.50 -4.83 -16.54
N ASP A 70 13.80 -3.84 -15.70
CA ASP A 70 14.34 -4.05 -14.35
C ASP A 70 13.32 -4.47 -13.29
N LEU A 71 12.03 -4.30 -13.57
CA LEU A 71 10.95 -4.53 -12.59
C LEU A 71 10.40 -5.95 -12.63
N VAL A 72 10.36 -6.55 -13.82
CA VAL A 72 9.78 -7.88 -14.07
C VAL A 72 10.58 -8.97 -13.35
N ASP A 73 11.89 -8.79 -13.22
CA ASP A 73 12.78 -9.73 -12.55
C ASP A 73 12.67 -9.70 -11.01
N GLN A 74 11.92 -8.76 -10.45
CA GLN A 74 11.71 -8.64 -9.00
C GLN A 74 10.43 -9.40 -8.60
N PRO A 75 10.54 -10.63 -8.05
CA PRO A 75 9.36 -11.37 -7.62
C PRO A 75 8.59 -10.58 -6.57
N SER A 76 7.36 -10.22 -6.89
CA SER A 76 6.50 -9.41 -6.02
C SER A 76 5.05 -9.87 -6.10
N GLY A 77 4.38 -9.92 -4.97
CA GLY A 77 2.93 -10.14 -4.91
C GLY A 77 2.15 -8.98 -5.53
N ASN A 78 2.75 -7.77 -5.58
CA ASN A 78 2.12 -6.56 -6.07
C ASN A 78 3.13 -5.69 -6.83
N ILE A 79 2.87 -5.44 -8.12
CA ILE A 79 3.78 -4.66 -8.98
C ILE A 79 4.03 -3.24 -8.47
N MET A 80 3.10 -2.64 -7.74
CA MET A 80 3.29 -1.30 -7.17
C MET A 80 4.49 -1.24 -6.22
N GLN A 81 4.85 -2.35 -5.57
CA GLN A 81 6.05 -2.45 -4.75
C GLN A 81 7.33 -2.15 -5.54
N ASN A 82 7.39 -2.66 -6.76
CA ASN A 82 8.56 -2.50 -7.62
C ASN A 82 8.69 -1.07 -8.20
N LEU A 83 7.60 -0.30 -8.20
CA LEU A 83 7.57 1.10 -8.64
C LEU A 83 8.04 2.10 -7.58
N GLN A 84 8.15 1.67 -6.35
CA GLN A 84 8.45 2.55 -5.22
C GLN A 84 9.79 3.29 -5.40
N GLY A 85 9.74 4.65 -5.40
CA GLY A 85 10.89 5.52 -5.57
C GLY A 85 11.38 5.70 -7.02
N ARG A 86 10.76 5.04 -8.01
CA ARG A 86 11.18 5.15 -9.43
C ARG A 86 10.52 6.29 -10.18
N VAL A 87 9.34 6.71 -9.76
CA VAL A 87 8.57 7.78 -10.41
C VAL A 87 8.49 9.00 -9.50
N PRO A 88 8.93 10.19 -9.96
CA PRO A 88 8.82 11.41 -9.16
C PRO A 88 7.34 11.75 -8.91
N GLY A 89 7.01 12.20 -7.70
CA GLY A 89 5.65 12.54 -7.28
C GLY A 89 4.74 11.34 -6.96
N LEU A 90 5.25 10.11 -7.09
CA LEU A 90 4.55 8.88 -6.73
C LEU A 90 5.09 8.36 -5.39
N GLN A 91 4.28 8.47 -4.35
CA GLN A 91 4.56 7.89 -3.04
C GLN A 91 3.90 6.54 -2.93
N ILE A 92 4.69 5.51 -2.65
CA ILE A 92 4.21 4.16 -2.41
C ILE A 92 4.74 3.72 -1.04
N THR A 93 3.86 3.23 -0.19
CA THR A 93 4.21 2.58 1.06
C THR A 93 3.72 1.14 1.02
N THR A 94 4.59 0.23 1.40
CA THR A 94 4.30 -1.21 1.41
C THR A 94 4.64 -1.79 2.76
N ASN A 95 4.07 -2.92 3.09
CA ASN A 95 4.50 -3.75 4.18
C ASN A 95 5.21 -5.01 3.64
N GLY A 96 5.82 -5.79 4.52
CA GLY A 96 6.50 -7.03 4.16
C GLY A 96 5.60 -8.26 4.08
N SER A 97 4.27 -8.07 4.05
CA SER A 97 3.30 -9.17 3.93
C SER A 97 3.49 -9.93 2.62
N PRO A 98 3.30 -11.26 2.61
CA PRO A 98 3.38 -12.07 1.39
C PRO A 98 2.44 -11.61 0.27
N ASP A 99 1.28 -11.04 0.59
CA ASP A 99 0.33 -10.46 -0.36
C ASP A 99 0.70 -9.03 -0.79
N SER A 100 1.72 -8.42 -0.18
CA SER A 100 2.31 -7.15 -0.58
C SER A 100 1.31 -6.02 -0.79
N THR A 101 0.46 -5.76 0.18
CA THR A 101 -0.45 -4.60 0.10
C THR A 101 0.35 -3.30 -0.06
N ALA A 102 -0.08 -2.46 -0.98
CA ALA A 102 0.55 -1.18 -1.28
C ALA A 102 -0.45 -0.03 -1.18
N THR A 103 -0.05 1.03 -0.50
CA THR A 103 -0.77 2.30 -0.51
C THR A 103 -0.08 3.24 -1.48
N VAL A 104 -0.82 3.75 -2.45
CA VAL A 104 -0.29 4.59 -3.53
C VAL A 104 -0.88 5.99 -3.44
N ARG A 105 -0.03 7.02 -3.55
CA ARG A 105 -0.41 8.43 -3.53
C ARG A 105 0.30 9.18 -4.65
N ILE A 106 -0.41 10.06 -5.33
CA ILE A 106 0.14 10.91 -6.39
C ILE A 106 0.02 12.37 -5.97
N ARG A 107 1.17 13.07 -5.86
CA ARG A 107 1.25 14.50 -5.52
C ARG A 107 0.56 14.88 -4.22
N GLY A 108 0.77 14.12 -3.16
CA GLY A 108 0.26 14.39 -1.82
C GLY A 108 -1.07 13.74 -1.52
N GLN A 109 -1.63 14.09 -0.38
CA GLN A 109 -2.81 13.47 0.19
C GLN A 109 -4.04 14.38 0.14
N GLY A 110 -5.24 13.77 0.09
CA GLY A 110 -6.52 14.43 0.42
C GLY A 110 -6.74 14.49 1.94
N LEU A 111 -7.94 14.25 2.40
CA LEU A 111 -8.36 14.41 3.81
C LEU A 111 -7.93 13.26 4.74
N GLY A 112 -6.65 12.86 4.67
CA GLY A 112 -6.06 11.92 5.62
C GLY A 112 -6.70 10.53 5.64
N PRO A 113 -6.76 9.86 6.81
CA PRO A 113 -7.23 8.49 6.93
C PRO A 113 -8.73 8.30 6.65
N LEU A 114 -9.51 9.38 6.59
CA LEU A 114 -10.94 9.33 6.30
C LEU A 114 -11.26 9.38 4.79
N GLY A 115 -10.27 9.68 3.91
CA GLY A 115 -10.47 9.82 2.47
C GLY A 115 -9.95 8.62 1.71
N ASN A 116 -10.67 8.20 0.67
CA ASN A 116 -10.11 7.29 -0.33
C ASN A 116 -9.18 8.08 -1.26
N ASN A 117 -7.89 8.05 -0.95
CA ASN A 117 -6.84 8.77 -1.66
C ASN A 117 -6.14 7.94 -2.75
N ASP A 118 -6.63 6.73 -3.03
CA ASP A 118 -6.01 5.85 -4.02
C ASP A 118 -6.25 6.36 -5.44
N PRO A 119 -5.25 6.28 -6.33
CA PRO A 119 -5.41 6.63 -7.72
C PRO A 119 -6.41 5.69 -8.42
N LEU A 120 -6.90 6.11 -9.57
CA LEU A 120 -7.62 5.23 -10.48
C LEU A 120 -6.61 4.37 -11.24
N TYR A 121 -6.80 3.05 -11.25
CA TYR A 121 -6.08 2.15 -12.15
C TYR A 121 -6.91 1.90 -13.41
N VAL A 122 -6.26 1.90 -14.57
CA VAL A 122 -6.87 1.58 -15.86
C VAL A 122 -6.04 0.49 -16.52
N ILE A 123 -6.57 -0.73 -16.57
CA ILE A 123 -5.87 -1.89 -17.09
C ILE A 123 -6.48 -2.28 -18.42
N ASP A 124 -5.69 -2.15 -19.49
CA ASP A 124 -6.15 -2.37 -20.89
C ASP A 124 -7.46 -1.61 -21.22
N GLY A 125 -7.67 -0.42 -20.62
CA GLY A 125 -8.86 0.41 -20.81
C GLY A 125 -10.02 0.09 -19.84
N VAL A 126 -9.88 -0.88 -18.93
CA VAL A 126 -10.88 -1.18 -17.88
C VAL A 126 -10.51 -0.43 -16.60
N PRO A 127 -11.35 0.50 -16.13
CA PRO A 127 -11.10 1.23 -14.91
C PRO A 127 -11.42 0.38 -13.68
N THR A 128 -10.46 0.25 -12.75
CA THR A 128 -10.60 -0.50 -11.52
C THR A 128 -10.04 0.26 -10.33
N LYS A 129 -10.48 -0.07 -9.12
CA LYS A 129 -9.89 0.36 -7.83
C LYS A 129 -9.44 -0.82 -6.97
N SER A 130 -9.45 -2.03 -7.52
CA SER A 130 -8.96 -3.21 -6.80
C SER A 130 -7.44 -3.17 -6.62
N GLY A 131 -6.95 -3.91 -5.65
CA GLY A 131 -5.51 -4.05 -5.39
C GLY A 131 -4.78 -4.64 -6.60
N MET A 132 -3.50 -4.28 -6.75
CA MET A 132 -2.68 -4.72 -7.90
C MET A 132 -2.07 -6.12 -7.71
N HIS A 133 -2.50 -6.87 -6.67
CA HIS A 133 -2.04 -8.25 -6.47
C HIS A 133 -2.68 -9.25 -7.43
N GLU A 134 -3.72 -8.86 -8.16
CA GLU A 134 -4.33 -9.69 -9.18
C GLU A 134 -3.48 -9.78 -10.46
N LEU A 135 -2.59 -8.81 -10.68
CA LEU A 135 -1.77 -8.76 -11.88
C LEU A 135 -0.47 -9.56 -11.72
N ASN A 136 -0.14 -10.29 -12.76
CA ASN A 136 1.17 -10.87 -12.94
C ASN A 136 2.10 -9.83 -13.57
N SER A 137 3.21 -9.49 -12.92
CA SER A 137 4.18 -8.51 -13.41
C SER A 137 4.77 -8.88 -14.78
N HIS A 138 4.90 -10.17 -15.08
CA HIS A 138 5.40 -10.66 -16.36
C HIS A 138 4.47 -10.37 -17.54
N ASP A 139 3.19 -10.06 -17.29
CA ASP A 139 2.19 -9.76 -18.34
C ASP A 139 2.16 -8.28 -18.71
N ILE A 140 2.84 -7.41 -17.99
CA ILE A 140 2.78 -5.97 -18.18
C ILE A 140 3.74 -5.55 -19.27
N ALA A 141 3.29 -4.72 -20.20
CA ALA A 141 4.08 -4.11 -21.27
C ALA A 141 4.51 -2.69 -20.93
N ASP A 142 3.63 -1.90 -20.26
CA ASP A 142 3.89 -0.51 -19.94
C ASP A 142 3.07 -0.04 -18.75
N ILE A 143 3.64 0.85 -17.94
CA ILE A 143 2.96 1.54 -16.84
C ILE A 143 3.18 3.03 -17.00
N GLN A 144 2.08 3.77 -17.03
CA GLN A 144 2.08 5.21 -17.14
C GLN A 144 1.37 5.84 -15.96
N VAL A 145 1.98 6.88 -15.42
CA VAL A 145 1.43 7.64 -14.29
C VAL A 145 1.04 9.02 -14.76
N LEU A 146 -0.28 9.29 -14.80
CA LEU A 146 -0.84 10.60 -15.14
C LEU A 146 -0.93 11.43 -13.86
N ARG A 147 -0.04 12.41 -13.72
CA ARG A 147 0.15 13.14 -12.47
C ARG A 147 -0.58 14.48 -12.43
N ASP A 148 -0.96 15.04 -13.59
CA ASP A 148 -1.66 16.32 -13.66
C ASP A 148 -3.12 16.18 -14.11
N ALA A 149 -3.91 17.23 -13.83
CA ALA A 149 -5.32 17.24 -14.17
C ALA A 149 -5.58 17.29 -15.69
N ALA A 150 -4.66 17.81 -16.52
CA ALA A 150 -4.86 17.84 -17.96
C ALA A 150 -4.79 16.42 -18.55
N ALA A 151 -3.82 15.62 -18.12
CA ALA A 151 -3.71 14.23 -18.51
C ALA A 151 -4.83 13.36 -17.92
N ALA A 152 -5.20 13.61 -16.66
CA ALA A 152 -6.15 12.79 -15.92
C ALA A 152 -7.62 13.14 -16.17
N SER A 153 -7.94 14.37 -16.63
CA SER A 153 -9.33 14.87 -16.75
C SER A 153 -10.21 14.05 -17.70
N ILE A 154 -9.63 13.35 -18.66
CA ILE A 154 -10.36 12.46 -19.57
C ILE A 154 -11.05 11.31 -18.80
N PHE A 155 -10.55 10.95 -17.62
CA PHE A 155 -11.13 9.96 -16.69
C PHE A 155 -12.07 10.60 -15.64
N GLY A 156 -12.17 11.92 -15.60
CA GLY A 156 -13.18 12.74 -14.91
C GLY A 156 -13.32 12.49 -13.42
N ALA A 157 -14.49 12.04 -13.05
CA ALA A 157 -14.99 11.89 -11.68
C ALA A 157 -14.25 10.85 -10.81
N ARG A 158 -13.31 10.10 -11.34
CA ARG A 158 -12.54 9.07 -10.62
C ARG A 158 -11.05 9.39 -10.57
N SER A 159 -10.64 10.48 -11.21
CA SER A 159 -9.22 10.84 -11.41
C SER A 159 -8.71 11.93 -10.47
N GLY A 160 -9.50 12.33 -9.46
CA GLY A 160 -9.10 13.37 -8.48
C GLY A 160 -7.77 13.09 -7.76
N ASN A 161 -7.40 11.82 -7.61
CA ASN A 161 -6.15 11.38 -6.99
C ASN A 161 -5.08 10.92 -8.00
N GLY A 162 -5.26 11.24 -9.30
CA GLY A 162 -4.39 10.78 -10.38
C GLY A 162 -4.83 9.45 -10.98
N VAL A 163 -4.15 9.05 -12.05
CA VAL A 163 -4.46 7.82 -12.79
C VAL A 163 -3.18 7.05 -13.09
N ILE A 164 -3.21 5.73 -12.95
CA ILE A 164 -2.17 4.81 -13.36
C ILE A 164 -2.74 3.92 -14.47
N ILE A 165 -2.18 4.05 -15.67
CA ILE A 165 -2.55 3.23 -16.81
C ILE A 165 -1.57 2.06 -16.90
N ILE A 166 -2.10 0.86 -17.01
CA ILE A 166 -1.33 -0.37 -17.17
C ILE A 166 -1.75 -1.02 -18.49
N THR A 167 -0.79 -1.16 -19.38
CA THR A 167 -0.98 -1.86 -20.66
C THR A 167 -0.28 -3.21 -20.57
N THR A 168 -0.96 -4.25 -21.00
CA THR A 168 -0.42 -5.61 -20.97
C THR A 168 0.13 -6.04 -22.32
N LYS A 169 1.00 -7.07 -22.30
CA LYS A 169 1.69 -7.60 -23.49
C LYS A 169 0.71 -8.10 -24.54
N LYS A 170 1.05 -7.87 -25.80
CA LYS A 170 0.36 -8.38 -26.99
C LYS A 170 1.26 -9.34 -27.75
N GLY A 171 0.67 -10.06 -28.70
CA GLY A 171 1.43 -10.93 -29.60
C GLY A 171 2.27 -10.11 -30.60
N ASN A 172 3.48 -10.58 -30.83
CA ASN A 172 4.41 -10.04 -31.82
C ASN A 172 4.42 -10.90 -33.10
N GLU A 173 5.02 -10.42 -34.19
CA GLU A 173 5.24 -11.24 -35.36
C GLU A 173 6.15 -12.44 -35.02
N GLY A 174 5.80 -13.60 -35.57
CA GLY A 174 6.50 -14.85 -35.25
C GLY A 174 5.77 -15.65 -34.17
N LEU A 175 6.47 -16.58 -33.58
CA LEU A 175 6.00 -17.42 -32.46
C LEU A 175 7.12 -17.56 -31.43
N ASP A 176 6.94 -16.96 -30.27
CA ASP A 176 7.90 -16.97 -29.18
C ASP A 176 7.32 -17.63 -27.94
N PHE A 177 8.11 -18.46 -27.31
CA PHE A 177 7.80 -19.07 -26.02
C PHE A 177 8.77 -18.52 -24.98
N ASN A 178 8.25 -17.96 -23.90
CA ASN A 178 9.06 -17.44 -22.81
C ASN A 178 8.76 -18.19 -21.51
N PHE A 179 9.82 -18.51 -20.80
CA PHE A 179 9.74 -19.18 -19.50
C PHE A 179 10.64 -18.48 -18.51
N SER A 180 10.07 -18.07 -17.36
CA SER A 180 10.78 -17.42 -16.27
C SER A 180 10.62 -18.21 -14.98
N VAL A 181 11.71 -18.38 -14.26
CA VAL A 181 11.76 -19.06 -12.95
C VAL A 181 12.54 -18.19 -11.98
N ASN A 182 11.90 -17.76 -10.92
CA ASN A 182 12.52 -17.05 -9.82
C ASN A 182 12.35 -17.82 -8.52
N GLN A 183 13.47 -18.09 -7.86
CA GLN A 183 13.46 -18.71 -6.53
C GLN A 183 14.17 -17.80 -5.55
N SER A 184 13.46 -17.39 -4.51
CA SER A 184 13.99 -16.45 -3.53
C SER A 184 13.96 -17.01 -2.11
N GLN A 185 14.81 -16.42 -1.27
CA GLN A 185 14.79 -16.59 0.17
C GLN A 185 14.66 -15.23 0.84
N ASP A 186 13.69 -15.13 1.73
CA ASP A 186 13.41 -13.96 2.55
C ASP A 186 13.92 -14.19 3.97
N ALA A 187 14.66 -13.25 4.49
CA ALA A 187 15.15 -13.27 5.85
C ALA A 187 14.55 -12.13 6.66
N TYR A 188 14.18 -12.45 7.90
CA TYR A 188 13.80 -11.45 8.88
C TYR A 188 15.00 -10.54 9.19
N SER A 189 14.77 -9.23 9.21
CA SER A 189 15.85 -8.24 9.29
C SER A 189 15.82 -7.37 10.54
N TYR A 190 15.00 -7.71 11.51
CA TYR A 190 14.83 -6.93 12.75
C TYR A 190 15.66 -7.50 13.90
N ASP A 191 16.21 -6.60 14.67
CA ASP A 191 17.02 -6.91 15.85
C ASP A 191 16.30 -6.39 17.12
N LEU A 192 15.08 -6.86 17.34
CA LEU A 192 14.36 -6.62 18.59
C LEU A 192 14.72 -7.72 19.58
N ASN A 193 15.46 -7.36 20.62
CA ASN A 193 15.87 -8.27 21.67
C ASN A 193 14.91 -8.15 22.86
N PRO A 194 13.89 -9.02 23.01
CA PRO A 194 13.06 -9.03 24.20
C PRO A 194 13.89 -9.45 25.41
N LEU A 195 13.54 -8.94 26.58
CA LEU A 195 14.18 -9.34 27.81
C LEU A 195 14.01 -10.83 28.05
N ASN A 196 15.10 -11.49 28.42
CA ASN A 196 15.03 -12.84 28.94
C ASN A 196 14.41 -12.85 30.35
N THR A 197 14.08 -14.03 30.83
CA THR A 197 13.38 -14.23 32.11
C THR A 197 14.05 -13.54 33.29
N LYS A 198 15.39 -13.61 33.39
CA LYS A 198 16.13 -12.96 34.46
C LYS A 198 16.25 -11.46 34.32
N GLN A 199 16.47 -10.97 33.09
CA GLN A 199 16.50 -9.56 32.79
C GLN A 199 15.14 -8.90 33.09
N ARG A 200 14.03 -9.57 32.75
CA ARG A 200 12.70 -9.09 33.11
C ARG A 200 12.51 -8.96 34.62
N GLY A 201 12.95 -9.95 35.39
CA GLY A 201 12.96 -9.85 36.84
C GLY A 201 13.85 -8.70 37.38
N GLN A 202 15.02 -8.48 36.78
CA GLN A 202 15.89 -7.34 37.11
C GLN A 202 15.20 -6.00 36.89
N VAL A 203 14.49 -5.84 35.78
CA VAL A 203 13.77 -4.62 35.43
C VAL A 203 12.62 -4.34 36.43
N VAL A 204 11.87 -5.38 36.82
CA VAL A 204 10.82 -5.24 37.87
C VAL A 204 11.45 -4.84 39.21
N TRP A 205 12.57 -5.43 39.57
CA TRP A 205 13.31 -5.06 40.80
C TRP A 205 13.71 -3.59 40.76
N GLN A 206 14.30 -3.13 39.64
CA GLN A 206 14.76 -1.74 39.50
C GLN A 206 13.58 -0.75 39.61
N ALA A 207 12.48 -1.07 38.96
CA ALA A 207 11.28 -0.22 39.02
C ALA A 207 10.71 -0.10 40.44
N ALA A 208 10.61 -1.23 41.16
CA ALA A 208 10.16 -1.23 42.54
C ALA A 208 11.10 -0.44 43.47
N VAL A 209 12.43 -0.57 43.27
CA VAL A 209 13.41 0.20 44.02
C VAL A 209 13.29 1.70 43.73
N ASN A 210 13.12 2.10 42.48
CA ASN A 210 12.91 3.50 42.08
C ASN A 210 11.66 4.11 42.73
N ASP A 211 10.62 3.30 42.88
CA ASP A 211 9.34 3.72 43.51
C ASP A 211 9.40 3.67 45.05
N GLY A 212 10.51 3.21 45.62
CA GLY A 212 10.66 3.02 47.07
C GLY A 212 9.77 1.91 47.65
N SER A 213 9.29 1.00 46.80
CA SER A 213 8.44 -0.13 47.17
C SER A 213 9.26 -1.42 47.38
N ASP A 214 8.70 -2.41 48.11
CA ASP A 214 9.35 -3.70 48.30
C ASP A 214 9.39 -4.50 47.01
N PRO A 215 10.57 -4.76 46.41
CA PRO A 215 10.70 -5.54 45.18
C PRO A 215 10.08 -6.94 45.29
N ASN A 216 10.13 -7.59 46.43
CA ASN A 216 9.56 -8.92 46.65
C ASN A 216 8.01 -8.93 46.68
N ALA A 217 7.38 -7.77 46.75
CA ALA A 217 5.93 -7.60 46.63
C ALA A 217 5.48 -7.16 45.21
N ALA A 218 6.43 -6.79 44.35
CA ALA A 218 6.14 -6.23 43.03
C ALA A 218 5.60 -7.26 42.04
N SER A 219 6.02 -8.51 42.10
CA SER A 219 5.53 -9.58 41.22
C SER A 219 5.64 -10.94 41.93
N PRO A 220 4.64 -11.80 41.85
CA PRO A 220 4.71 -13.16 42.42
C PRO A 220 5.59 -14.10 41.57
N LEU A 221 6.05 -13.72 40.39
CA LEU A 221 6.93 -14.52 39.53
C LEU A 221 8.41 -14.38 39.88
N TYR A 222 8.77 -13.38 40.69
CA TYR A 222 10.16 -13.09 40.98
C TYR A 222 10.34 -12.86 42.47
N SER A 223 11.44 -13.36 43.01
CA SER A 223 11.97 -12.99 44.34
C SER A 223 13.40 -12.53 44.17
N TYR A 224 13.84 -11.67 45.07
CA TYR A 224 15.13 -11.00 44.90
C TYR A 224 16.03 -11.17 46.14
N ASP A 225 17.27 -11.57 45.88
CA ASP A 225 18.36 -11.41 46.84
C ASP A 225 19.04 -10.07 46.48
N TRP A 226 18.93 -9.09 47.37
CA TRP A 226 19.49 -7.76 47.20
C TRP A 226 19.88 -7.14 48.55
N ASN A 227 20.66 -6.04 48.52
CA ASN A 227 21.22 -5.46 49.75
C ASN A 227 20.23 -4.71 50.64
N GLY A 228 18.99 -4.45 50.21
CA GLY A 228 17.98 -3.72 50.96
C GLY A 228 18.20 -2.20 51.09
N ASP A 229 19.19 -1.65 50.39
CA ASP A 229 19.54 -0.23 50.43
C ASP A 229 19.01 0.52 49.19
N TYR A 230 17.97 1.30 49.37
CA TYR A 230 17.36 2.10 48.30
C TYR A 230 18.21 3.27 47.80
N ASN A 231 19.20 3.73 48.62
CA ASN A 231 20.12 4.80 48.22
C ASN A 231 21.30 4.30 47.39
N ASN A 232 21.68 3.03 47.58
CA ASN A 232 22.74 2.36 46.84
C ASN A 232 22.30 0.92 46.52
N PRO A 233 21.31 0.72 45.69
CA PRO A 233 20.71 -0.59 45.46
C PRO A 233 21.67 -1.53 44.71
N GLN A 234 21.77 -2.76 45.19
CA GLN A 234 22.59 -3.82 44.59
C GLN A 234 21.79 -5.13 44.55
N LEU A 235 21.51 -5.60 43.35
CA LEU A 235 20.86 -6.88 43.09
C LEU A 235 21.90 -7.99 43.04
N ASN A 236 21.81 -9.01 43.91
CA ASN A 236 22.67 -10.18 43.89
C ASN A 236 22.13 -11.25 42.93
N SER A 237 20.83 -11.53 42.99
CA SER A 237 20.22 -12.51 42.13
C SER A 237 18.71 -12.36 42.02
N VAL A 238 18.17 -12.77 40.86
CA VAL A 238 16.72 -12.97 40.59
C VAL A 238 16.41 -14.45 40.80
N ILE A 239 15.44 -14.74 41.65
CA ILE A 239 15.02 -16.10 42.02
C ILE A 239 13.68 -16.38 41.38
N LEU A 240 13.59 -17.48 40.61
CA LEU A 240 12.40 -17.92 39.91
C LEU A 240 11.58 -18.88 40.75
N PRO A 241 10.23 -18.92 40.60
CA PRO A 241 9.39 -19.90 41.26
C PRO A 241 9.56 -21.31 40.65
N THR A 242 9.12 -22.35 41.37
CA THR A 242 9.09 -23.71 40.79
C THR A 242 8.07 -23.86 39.68
N TYR A 243 6.93 -23.22 39.81
CA TYR A 243 5.82 -23.14 38.82
C TYR A 243 5.33 -21.67 38.75
N THR A 244 4.93 -21.26 37.57
CA THR A 244 4.41 -19.92 37.32
C THR A 244 2.90 -19.83 37.53
N ASP A 245 2.20 -20.96 37.47
CA ASP A 245 0.74 -21.07 37.55
C ASP A 245 0.26 -21.77 38.81
N PRO A 246 -0.98 -21.46 39.28
CA PRO A 246 -1.55 -22.12 40.46
C PRO A 246 -1.82 -23.62 40.27
N GLN A 247 -1.99 -24.08 39.03
CA GLN A 247 -2.25 -25.49 38.68
C GLN A 247 -0.97 -26.34 38.72
N GLN A 248 0.17 -25.70 38.81
CA GLN A 248 1.52 -26.35 38.83
C GLN A 248 1.78 -27.24 37.59
N VAL A 249 1.37 -26.73 36.44
CA VAL A 249 1.60 -27.37 35.13
C VAL A 249 2.52 -26.55 34.23
N GLN A 250 2.82 -25.31 34.61
CA GLN A 250 3.62 -24.38 33.82
C GLN A 250 4.91 -23.99 34.58
N ARG A 251 6.06 -24.54 34.14
CA ARG A 251 7.37 -24.18 34.72
C ARG A 251 7.91 -22.88 34.11
N PRO A 252 8.73 -22.15 34.87
CA PRO A 252 9.49 -21.06 34.31
C PRO A 252 10.32 -21.51 33.11
N ALA A 253 10.19 -20.77 32.01
CA ALA A 253 10.95 -20.94 30.78
C ALA A 253 11.87 -19.76 30.54
N ASP A 254 12.55 -19.75 29.41
CA ASP A 254 13.30 -18.63 28.87
C ASP A 254 13.08 -18.59 27.35
N THR A 255 11.81 -18.41 26.97
CA THR A 255 11.34 -18.50 25.58
C THR A 255 11.71 -17.23 24.84
N ASN A 256 12.45 -17.37 23.73
CA ASN A 256 12.60 -16.30 22.76
C ASN A 256 11.43 -16.37 21.76
N TRP A 257 10.41 -15.58 21.99
CA TRP A 257 9.18 -15.61 21.21
C TRP A 257 9.37 -15.18 19.73
N PHE A 258 10.38 -14.33 19.44
CA PHE A 258 10.70 -14.00 18.05
C PHE A 258 11.22 -15.20 17.27
N ASP A 259 12.12 -15.99 17.86
CA ASP A 259 12.64 -17.20 17.23
C ASP A 259 11.53 -18.24 17.00
N GLU A 260 10.53 -18.27 17.91
CA GLU A 260 9.41 -19.21 17.81
C GLU A 260 8.39 -18.84 16.72
N VAL A 261 8.28 -17.54 16.33
CA VAL A 261 7.27 -17.06 15.39
C VAL A 261 7.84 -16.60 14.05
N THR A 262 9.15 -16.58 13.89
CA THR A 262 9.79 -16.13 12.64
C THR A 262 10.56 -17.26 11.96
N ARG A 263 10.66 -17.17 10.64
CA ARG A 263 11.40 -18.15 9.82
C ARG A 263 12.11 -17.50 8.64
N THR A 264 13.06 -18.20 8.06
CA THR A 264 13.50 -17.94 6.68
C THR A 264 12.41 -18.43 5.74
N ALA A 265 11.89 -17.54 4.92
CA ALA A 265 10.75 -17.81 4.05
C ALA A 265 11.19 -18.01 2.60
N LYS A 266 10.37 -18.70 1.81
CA LYS A 266 10.65 -18.97 0.39
C LYS A 266 9.65 -18.23 -0.48
N VAL A 267 10.14 -17.71 -1.62
CA VAL A 267 9.28 -17.16 -2.66
C VAL A 267 9.60 -17.86 -3.97
N THR A 268 8.56 -18.35 -4.65
CA THR A 268 8.64 -19.00 -5.94
C THR A 268 7.77 -18.24 -6.93
N ASP A 269 8.36 -17.81 -8.05
CA ASP A 269 7.65 -17.13 -9.13
C ASP A 269 7.98 -17.83 -10.44
N LEU A 270 6.96 -18.37 -11.08
CA LEU A 270 7.04 -19.11 -12.33
C LEU A 270 6.12 -18.44 -13.34
N ASN A 271 6.65 -18.18 -14.52
CA ASN A 271 5.83 -17.67 -15.61
C ASN A 271 6.15 -18.40 -16.90
N PHE A 272 5.11 -18.73 -17.65
CA PHE A 272 5.19 -19.25 -19.01
C PHE A 272 4.29 -18.38 -19.89
N SER A 273 4.83 -17.89 -21.01
CA SER A 273 4.03 -17.16 -21.99
C SER A 273 4.32 -17.59 -23.40
N VAL A 274 3.31 -17.43 -24.24
CA VAL A 274 3.36 -17.64 -25.68
C VAL A 274 2.90 -16.37 -26.35
N SER A 275 3.72 -15.84 -27.23
CA SER A 275 3.38 -14.69 -28.05
C SER A 275 3.47 -15.10 -29.51
N GLY A 276 2.50 -14.69 -30.32
CA GLY A 276 2.48 -15.03 -31.73
C GLY A 276 1.66 -14.05 -32.54
N GLY A 277 1.99 -13.90 -33.83
CA GLY A 277 1.23 -12.99 -34.67
C GLY A 277 1.58 -13.06 -36.13
N SER A 278 0.73 -12.40 -36.90
CA SER A 278 0.86 -12.15 -38.33
C SER A 278 0.35 -10.74 -38.62
N GLU A 279 0.42 -10.26 -39.86
CA GLU A 279 -0.13 -8.96 -40.28
C GLU A 279 -1.59 -8.75 -39.86
N ASN A 280 -2.38 -9.82 -39.73
CA ASN A 280 -3.83 -9.72 -39.50
C ASN A 280 -4.29 -10.26 -38.14
N ALA A 281 -3.39 -10.83 -37.33
CA ALA A 281 -3.76 -11.38 -36.03
C ALA A 281 -2.55 -11.36 -35.09
N SER A 282 -2.78 -11.02 -33.84
CA SER A 282 -1.80 -11.18 -32.78
C SER A 282 -2.45 -11.87 -31.58
N ILE A 283 -1.69 -12.71 -30.88
CA ILE A 283 -2.12 -13.39 -29.68
C ILE A 283 -0.99 -13.45 -28.67
N TYR A 284 -1.32 -13.14 -27.44
CA TYR A 284 -0.48 -13.35 -26.27
C TYR A 284 -1.24 -14.19 -25.26
N SER A 285 -0.61 -15.21 -24.71
CA SER A 285 -1.19 -15.98 -23.62
C SER A 285 -0.12 -16.30 -22.58
N SER A 286 -0.47 -16.22 -21.30
CA SER A 286 0.43 -16.52 -20.21
C SER A 286 -0.23 -17.34 -19.11
N LEU A 287 0.61 -18.09 -18.39
CA LEU A 287 0.28 -18.81 -17.17
C LEU A 287 1.32 -18.46 -16.10
N GLY A 288 0.88 -17.81 -15.03
CA GLY A 288 1.72 -17.44 -13.89
C GLY A 288 1.39 -18.23 -12.64
N TYR A 289 2.41 -18.61 -11.90
CA TYR A 289 2.32 -19.17 -10.55
C TYR A 289 3.26 -18.41 -9.63
N PHE A 290 2.69 -17.81 -8.60
CA PHE A 290 3.43 -17.09 -7.57
C PHE A 290 3.06 -17.67 -6.20
N ASN A 291 4.06 -18.03 -5.42
CA ASN A 291 3.88 -18.46 -4.04
C ASN A 291 4.90 -17.73 -3.16
N SER A 292 4.45 -17.07 -2.13
CA SER A 292 5.26 -16.33 -1.17
C SER A 292 4.92 -16.78 0.24
N GLU A 293 5.86 -17.46 0.88
CA GLU A 293 5.82 -17.64 2.34
C GLU A 293 6.23 -16.34 3.02
N GLY A 294 5.65 -16.03 4.17
CA GLY A 294 6.06 -14.87 4.98
C GLY A 294 7.10 -15.23 6.02
N VAL A 295 7.90 -14.24 6.41
CA VAL A 295 8.89 -14.35 7.49
C VAL A 295 8.26 -14.58 8.88
N VAL A 296 6.98 -14.22 9.05
CA VAL A 296 6.18 -14.66 10.19
C VAL A 296 5.59 -16.02 9.84
N ASP A 297 5.86 -17.02 10.67
CA ASP A 297 5.43 -18.40 10.41
C ASP A 297 3.90 -18.49 10.24
N GLY A 298 3.46 -19.40 9.38
CA GLY A 298 2.05 -19.59 9.05
C GLY A 298 1.45 -18.58 8.08
N SER A 299 2.15 -17.49 7.73
CA SER A 299 1.70 -16.57 6.67
C SER A 299 2.13 -17.04 5.30
N GLU A 300 1.21 -16.99 4.31
CA GLU A 300 1.43 -17.45 2.94
C GLU A 300 0.47 -16.75 1.98
N PHE A 301 0.95 -16.51 0.76
CA PHE A 301 0.14 -16.03 -0.36
C PHE A 301 0.46 -16.84 -1.61
N GLU A 302 -0.56 -17.38 -2.26
CA GLU A 302 -0.46 -18.09 -3.53
C GLU A 302 -1.34 -17.41 -4.58
N ARG A 303 -0.82 -17.22 -5.79
CA ARG A 303 -1.57 -16.71 -6.94
C ARG A 303 -1.32 -17.59 -8.16
N ILE A 304 -2.40 -17.98 -8.81
CA ILE A 304 -2.39 -18.56 -10.15
C ILE A 304 -3.11 -17.59 -11.07
N SER A 305 -2.46 -17.18 -12.15
CA SER A 305 -3.01 -16.26 -13.13
C SER A 305 -2.94 -16.85 -14.53
N PHE A 306 -3.97 -16.59 -15.31
CA PHE A 306 -4.03 -16.92 -16.73
C PHE A 306 -4.50 -15.69 -17.50
N ARG A 307 -3.78 -15.35 -18.57
CA ARG A 307 -4.10 -14.22 -19.44
C ARG A 307 -4.17 -14.64 -20.88
N VAL A 308 -5.10 -14.02 -21.61
CA VAL A 308 -5.20 -14.05 -23.08
C VAL A 308 -5.49 -12.65 -23.58
N ASN A 309 -4.67 -12.18 -24.51
CA ASN A 309 -4.91 -10.95 -25.27
C ASN A 309 -4.83 -11.30 -26.73
N SER A 310 -5.82 -10.91 -27.51
CA SER A 310 -5.76 -11.10 -28.96
C SER A 310 -6.40 -9.97 -29.74
N ASP A 311 -5.83 -9.69 -30.90
CA ASP A 311 -6.31 -8.70 -31.84
C ASP A 311 -6.45 -9.37 -33.23
N TYR A 312 -7.56 -9.12 -33.92
CA TYR A 312 -7.85 -9.66 -35.25
C TYR A 312 -8.27 -8.55 -36.19
N GLN A 313 -7.52 -8.34 -37.28
CA GLN A 313 -7.88 -7.45 -38.36
C GLN A 313 -8.79 -8.23 -39.35
N LEU A 314 -10.12 -8.10 -39.19
CA LEU A 314 -11.09 -8.84 -39.98
C LEU A 314 -11.16 -8.32 -41.43
N THR A 315 -10.96 -7.02 -41.62
CA THR A 315 -10.85 -6.34 -42.91
C THR A 315 -9.90 -5.15 -42.71
N ASP A 316 -9.46 -4.52 -43.81
CA ASP A 316 -8.58 -3.32 -43.72
C ASP A 316 -9.15 -2.20 -42.82
N LYS A 317 -10.46 -2.25 -42.52
CA LYS A 317 -11.18 -1.22 -41.75
C LYS A 317 -11.77 -1.72 -40.42
N LEU A 318 -11.79 -3.01 -40.19
CA LEU A 318 -12.48 -3.59 -39.04
C LEU A 318 -11.51 -4.45 -38.22
N LYS A 319 -11.28 -4.02 -36.99
CA LYS A 319 -10.49 -4.74 -36.00
C LYS A 319 -11.38 -5.15 -34.82
N ILE A 320 -11.19 -6.34 -34.32
CA ILE A 320 -11.77 -6.79 -33.05
C ILE A 320 -10.65 -7.27 -32.15
N GLY A 321 -10.85 -7.18 -30.86
CA GLY A 321 -9.86 -7.72 -29.91
C GLY A 321 -10.47 -7.96 -28.54
N GLU A 322 -9.75 -8.74 -27.77
CA GLU A 322 -10.06 -9.00 -26.38
C GLU A 322 -8.81 -9.04 -25.51
N ASN A 323 -8.98 -8.69 -24.25
CA ASN A 323 -7.98 -8.83 -23.20
C ASN A 323 -8.68 -9.43 -21.97
N PHE A 324 -8.27 -10.62 -21.52
CA PHE A 324 -8.85 -11.28 -20.37
C PHE A 324 -7.79 -11.84 -19.43
N THR A 325 -8.02 -11.63 -18.16
CA THR A 325 -7.25 -12.22 -17.07
C THR A 325 -8.18 -12.93 -16.12
N VAL A 326 -7.80 -14.14 -15.74
CA VAL A 326 -8.42 -14.90 -14.66
C VAL A 326 -7.35 -15.16 -13.60
N THR A 327 -7.64 -14.80 -12.36
CA THR A 327 -6.71 -15.00 -11.26
C THR A 327 -7.41 -15.69 -10.09
N ASN A 328 -6.77 -16.71 -9.55
CA ASN A 328 -7.13 -17.32 -8.28
C ASN A 328 -6.04 -17.02 -7.27
N GLN A 329 -6.43 -16.54 -6.09
CA GLN A 329 -5.53 -16.24 -4.99
C GLN A 329 -5.97 -17.01 -3.76
N GLU A 330 -4.99 -17.55 -3.04
CA GLU A 330 -5.18 -18.07 -1.70
C GLU A 330 -4.22 -17.36 -0.75
N SER A 331 -4.74 -16.91 0.40
CA SER A 331 -3.95 -16.22 1.39
C SER A 331 -4.26 -16.76 2.78
N ASN A 332 -3.23 -17.11 3.53
CA ASN A 332 -3.40 -17.41 4.94
C ASN A 332 -3.34 -16.09 5.72
N LEU A 333 -4.48 -15.68 6.24
CA LEU A 333 -4.65 -14.41 6.94
C LEU A 333 -4.37 -14.48 8.45
N ILE A 334 -3.35 -15.21 8.87
CA ILE A 334 -2.64 -14.79 10.09
C ILE A 334 -2.28 -13.30 9.97
N ASN A 335 -2.27 -12.82 8.78
CA ASN A 335 -1.98 -11.48 8.29
C ASN A 335 -2.77 -10.34 8.91
N ALA A 336 -4.06 -10.45 9.10
CA ALA A 336 -4.83 -9.39 9.75
C ALA A 336 -4.33 -9.11 11.17
N ARG A 337 -3.47 -10.03 11.68
CA ARG A 337 -2.90 -10.02 13.02
C ARG A 337 -1.38 -10.20 13.07
N ALA A 338 -0.66 -10.08 11.98
CA ALA A 338 0.79 -10.29 12.05
C ALA A 338 1.51 -9.21 12.83
N GLY A 339 1.05 -7.97 12.78
CA GLY A 339 1.46 -6.95 13.73
C GLY A 339 1.13 -7.35 15.17
N GLU A 340 0.01 -8.04 15.36
CA GLU A 340 -0.37 -8.63 16.64
C GLU A 340 0.55 -9.78 17.04
N ILE A 341 0.93 -10.69 16.12
CA ILE A 341 1.86 -11.79 16.39
C ILE A 341 3.24 -11.27 16.80
N LEU A 342 3.80 -10.33 16.05
CA LEU A 342 5.09 -9.72 16.36
C LEU A 342 5.00 -8.83 17.62
N GLY A 343 3.87 -8.12 17.80
CA GLY A 343 3.58 -7.39 19.02
C GLY A 343 3.54 -8.33 20.23
N LEU A 344 2.84 -9.45 20.11
CA LEU A 344 2.81 -10.47 21.16
C LEU A 344 4.19 -11.09 21.39
N ALA A 345 5.01 -11.25 20.36
CA ALA A 345 6.36 -11.81 20.50
C ALA A 345 7.30 -10.94 21.35
N ILE A 346 7.11 -9.60 21.35
CA ILE A 346 7.83 -8.70 22.24
C ILE A 346 7.17 -8.60 23.62
N GLU A 347 5.83 -8.58 23.64
CA GLU A 347 5.08 -8.36 24.89
C GLU A 347 4.97 -9.61 25.73
N GLN A 348 4.98 -10.80 25.15
CA GLN A 348 4.87 -12.04 25.94
C GLN A 348 6.13 -12.27 26.74
N GLN A 349 5.96 -12.50 28.05
CA GLN A 349 7.10 -12.71 28.94
C GLN A 349 7.82 -14.02 28.62
N SER A 350 9.15 -13.98 28.59
CA SER A 350 9.99 -15.15 28.31
C SER A 350 9.84 -16.27 29.35
N ILE A 351 9.37 -15.95 30.57
CA ILE A 351 9.10 -16.94 31.62
C ILE A 351 7.95 -17.91 31.28
N VAL A 352 7.08 -17.53 30.33
CA VAL A 352 5.97 -18.36 29.85
C VAL A 352 6.51 -19.35 28.82
N PRO A 353 6.30 -20.68 28.98
CA PRO A 353 6.69 -21.66 27.97
C PRO A 353 5.73 -21.70 26.79
N VAL A 354 6.16 -22.20 25.63
CA VAL A 354 5.28 -22.46 24.49
C VAL A 354 4.23 -23.53 24.84
N TYR A 355 4.69 -24.62 25.47
CA TYR A 355 3.83 -25.70 25.95
C TYR A 355 4.03 -25.93 27.45
N ASN A 356 2.95 -26.29 28.13
CA ASN A 356 3.00 -26.70 29.52
C ASN A 356 3.41 -28.18 29.69
N GLU A 357 3.68 -28.62 30.94
CA GLU A 357 4.15 -30.00 31.20
C GLU A 357 3.13 -31.11 30.88
N VAL A 358 1.86 -30.76 30.69
CA VAL A 358 0.81 -31.75 30.36
C VAL A 358 0.47 -31.73 28.86
N GLY A 359 1.25 -31.02 28.03
CA GLY A 359 1.11 -30.98 26.58
C GLY A 359 0.07 -29.96 26.06
N GLY A 360 -0.48 -29.15 26.93
CA GLY A 360 -1.32 -27.98 26.54
C GLY A 360 -0.47 -26.75 26.24
N TRP A 361 -1.12 -25.67 25.82
CA TRP A 361 -0.46 -24.39 25.56
C TRP A 361 -0.02 -23.71 26.84
N GLY A 362 1.18 -23.16 26.85
CA GLY A 362 1.57 -22.15 27.82
C GLY A 362 0.77 -20.86 27.58
N GLY A 363 0.48 -20.13 28.63
CA GLY A 363 -0.32 -18.93 28.51
C GLY A 363 -0.31 -18.03 29.74
N PRO A 364 -1.16 -16.99 29.76
CA PRO A 364 -1.17 -16.01 30.83
C PRO A 364 -1.38 -16.61 32.22
N VAL A 365 -0.71 -16.03 33.20
CA VAL A 365 -0.86 -16.32 34.61
C VAL A 365 -1.75 -15.24 35.23
N PRO A 366 -2.86 -15.58 35.89
CA PRO A 366 -3.79 -14.62 36.46
C PRO A 366 -3.12 -13.58 37.35
N GLY A 367 -3.35 -12.31 37.07
CA GLY A 367 -2.81 -11.18 37.82
C GLY A 367 -1.32 -10.91 37.66
N VAL A 368 -0.65 -11.60 36.71
CA VAL A 368 0.80 -11.48 36.49
C VAL A 368 1.16 -11.32 35.02
N THR A 369 0.58 -12.13 34.13
CA THR A 369 0.73 -12.00 32.69
C THR A 369 -0.65 -12.04 32.03
N ASP A 370 -0.83 -11.30 30.95
CA ASP A 370 -2.11 -11.16 30.26
C ASP A 370 -2.00 -11.34 28.74
N ARG A 371 -0.79 -11.64 28.23
CA ARG A 371 -0.55 -11.82 26.80
C ARG A 371 -0.82 -13.26 26.37
N ASP A 372 -1.42 -13.40 25.21
CA ASP A 372 -1.66 -14.71 24.59
C ASP A 372 -0.36 -15.31 24.04
N ASN A 373 -0.38 -16.62 23.78
CA ASN A 373 0.72 -17.35 23.18
C ASN A 373 0.71 -17.18 21.65
N PRO A 374 1.69 -16.47 21.04
CA PRO A 374 1.67 -16.21 19.62
C PRO A 374 1.83 -17.46 18.75
N VAL A 375 2.58 -18.49 19.22
CA VAL A 375 2.71 -19.77 18.52
C VAL A 375 1.35 -20.50 18.44
N ARG A 376 0.59 -20.47 19.56
CA ARG A 376 -0.78 -21.01 19.56
C ARG A 376 -1.65 -20.33 18.50
N ILE A 377 -1.59 -19.01 18.42
CA ILE A 377 -2.39 -18.26 17.44
C ILE A 377 -2.01 -18.69 16.02
N ILE A 378 -0.73 -18.83 15.72
CA ILE A 378 -0.24 -19.30 14.43
C ILE A 378 -0.79 -20.70 14.12
N GLU A 379 -0.58 -21.66 15.03
CA GLU A 379 -0.97 -23.05 14.81
C GLU A 379 -2.49 -23.23 14.65
N MET A 380 -3.28 -22.48 15.41
CA MET A 380 -4.74 -22.60 15.35
C MET A 380 -5.34 -21.92 14.11
N ASN A 381 -4.65 -20.96 13.52
CA ASN A 381 -5.10 -20.26 12.33
C ASN A 381 -4.43 -20.73 11.03
N ARG A 382 -3.50 -21.67 11.09
CA ARG A 382 -2.74 -22.16 9.93
C ARG A 382 -3.63 -22.63 8.76
N ASP A 383 -4.80 -23.19 9.07
CA ASP A 383 -5.75 -23.70 8.07
C ASP A 383 -6.80 -22.66 7.63
N ASN A 384 -6.79 -21.45 8.19
CA ASN A 384 -7.77 -20.40 7.87
C ASN A 384 -7.32 -19.65 6.62
N VAL A 385 -7.73 -20.14 5.46
CA VAL A 385 -7.32 -19.60 4.15
C VAL A 385 -8.46 -18.81 3.55
N SER A 386 -8.19 -17.59 3.13
CA SER A 386 -9.07 -16.80 2.26
C SER A 386 -8.79 -17.10 0.80
N ARG A 387 -9.81 -16.98 -0.02
CA ARG A 387 -9.74 -17.15 -1.47
C ARG A 387 -10.32 -15.96 -2.16
N PHE A 388 -9.62 -15.49 -3.18
CA PHE A 388 -10.11 -14.45 -4.04
C PHE A 388 -9.99 -14.89 -5.50
N ASN A 389 -11.13 -14.89 -6.20
CA ASN A 389 -11.20 -15.17 -7.63
C ASN A 389 -11.48 -13.87 -8.36
N LYS A 390 -10.69 -13.57 -9.38
CA LYS A 390 -10.83 -12.37 -10.21
C LYS A 390 -10.98 -12.76 -11.67
N LEU A 391 -11.93 -12.15 -12.33
CA LEU A 391 -12.05 -12.13 -13.79
C LEU A 391 -12.10 -10.67 -14.22
N MET A 392 -11.14 -10.26 -15.02
CA MET A 392 -11.09 -8.89 -15.55
C MET A 392 -10.72 -8.91 -17.03
N GLY A 393 -11.29 -8.01 -17.78
CA GLY A 393 -10.95 -7.84 -19.18
C GLY A 393 -11.96 -7.07 -19.97
N ASN A 394 -11.69 -6.95 -21.25
CA ASN A 394 -12.58 -6.29 -22.20
C ASN A 394 -12.66 -6.99 -23.55
N ILE A 395 -13.70 -6.67 -24.28
CA ILE A 395 -13.85 -6.96 -25.71
C ILE A 395 -14.10 -5.64 -26.41
N PHE A 396 -13.43 -5.41 -27.53
CA PHE A 396 -13.62 -4.20 -28.30
C PHE A 396 -13.76 -4.46 -29.80
N VAL A 397 -14.45 -3.54 -30.44
CA VAL A 397 -14.56 -3.44 -31.90
C VAL A 397 -14.10 -2.05 -32.29
N GLU A 398 -13.22 -1.98 -33.28
CA GLU A 398 -12.70 -0.75 -33.85
C GLU A 398 -12.95 -0.74 -35.36
N TYR A 399 -13.54 0.35 -35.86
CA TYR A 399 -13.95 0.48 -37.24
C TYR A 399 -13.49 1.83 -37.81
N GLU A 400 -12.66 1.78 -38.83
CA GLU A 400 -12.30 2.94 -39.65
C GLU A 400 -13.44 3.27 -40.60
N ALA A 401 -14.33 4.18 -40.18
CA ALA A 401 -15.54 4.50 -40.93
C ALA A 401 -15.24 5.22 -42.25
N ILE A 402 -14.35 6.18 -42.19
CA ILE A 402 -13.70 6.86 -43.32
C ILE A 402 -12.24 7.05 -42.98
N GLU A 403 -11.40 7.44 -43.91
CA GLU A 403 -10.01 7.79 -43.70
C GLU A 403 -9.87 8.74 -42.48
N ASP A 404 -9.01 8.44 -41.54
CA ASP A 404 -8.74 9.19 -40.32
C ASP A 404 -9.88 9.26 -39.28
N LEU A 405 -11.06 8.60 -39.51
CA LEU A 405 -12.10 8.50 -38.49
C LEU A 405 -12.24 7.07 -37.96
N THR A 406 -11.84 6.88 -36.76
CA THR A 406 -11.92 5.62 -36.04
C THR A 406 -13.06 5.64 -35.01
N LEU A 407 -13.96 4.67 -35.11
CA LEU A 407 -15.03 4.42 -34.15
C LEU A 407 -14.66 3.18 -33.33
N LYS A 408 -14.66 3.30 -31.99
CA LYS A 408 -14.37 2.17 -31.11
C LYS A 408 -15.49 2.00 -30.10
N SER A 409 -15.90 0.75 -29.89
CA SER A 409 -16.81 0.36 -28.81
C SER A 409 -16.16 -0.74 -28.00
N SER A 410 -16.05 -0.55 -26.69
CA SER A 410 -15.42 -1.48 -25.75
C SER A 410 -16.35 -1.79 -24.60
N ILE A 411 -16.48 -3.08 -24.28
CA ILE A 411 -17.20 -3.57 -23.10
C ILE A 411 -16.17 -4.16 -22.17
N GLY A 412 -16.09 -3.62 -20.96
CA GLY A 412 -15.19 -4.09 -19.89
C GLY A 412 -15.96 -4.74 -18.76
N LEU A 413 -15.34 -5.72 -18.16
CA LEU A 413 -15.82 -6.43 -16.99
C LEU A 413 -14.70 -6.52 -15.95
N ASP A 414 -15.02 -6.21 -14.71
CA ASP A 414 -14.20 -6.43 -13.54
C ASP A 414 -15.05 -7.15 -12.49
N TYR A 415 -14.85 -8.47 -12.33
CA TYR A 415 -15.60 -9.30 -11.40
C TYR A 415 -14.66 -9.91 -10.36
N GLY A 416 -14.98 -9.76 -9.08
CA GLY A 416 -14.25 -10.34 -7.96
C GLY A 416 -15.18 -11.16 -7.06
N GLN A 417 -14.69 -12.29 -6.57
CA GLN A 417 -15.37 -13.11 -5.56
C GLN A 417 -14.39 -13.43 -4.44
N TYR A 418 -14.77 -13.08 -3.22
CA TYR A 418 -14.02 -13.37 -2.01
C TYR A 418 -14.75 -14.41 -1.18
N TYR A 419 -14.00 -15.37 -0.66
CA TYR A 419 -14.47 -16.38 0.27
C TYR A 419 -13.47 -16.56 1.40
N PHE A 420 -13.92 -16.45 2.63
CA PHE A 420 -13.11 -16.69 3.80
C PHE A 420 -13.84 -17.54 4.83
N ARG A 421 -13.21 -18.60 5.26
CA ARG A 421 -13.72 -19.47 6.31
C ARG A 421 -12.73 -19.48 7.46
N ASN A 422 -13.09 -18.78 8.52
CA ASN A 422 -12.31 -18.64 9.74
C ASN A 422 -12.91 -19.54 10.83
N TYR A 423 -12.21 -20.60 11.16
CA TYR A 423 -12.57 -21.51 12.25
C TYR A 423 -11.53 -21.41 13.37
N THR A 424 -11.96 -20.95 14.54
CA THR A 424 -11.17 -20.96 15.75
C THR A 424 -11.63 -22.16 16.60
N ARG A 425 -10.72 -23.09 16.89
CA ARG A 425 -10.97 -24.22 17.78
C ARG A 425 -11.08 -23.74 19.22
N ALA A 426 -11.85 -24.48 20.02
CA ALA A 426 -11.82 -24.29 21.47
C ALA A 426 -10.42 -24.53 22.02
N PHE A 427 -9.96 -23.66 22.91
CA PHE A 427 -8.64 -23.81 23.52
C PHE A 427 -8.56 -23.29 24.96
N GLN A 428 -7.59 -23.82 25.66
CA GLN A 428 -7.13 -23.28 26.94
C GLN A 428 -5.62 -23.02 26.87
N ALA A 429 -5.21 -21.81 27.26
CA ALA A 429 -3.82 -21.39 27.33
C ALA A 429 -3.62 -20.57 28.61
N GLY A 430 -3.04 -21.17 29.66
CA GLY A 430 -2.98 -20.55 30.95
C GLY A 430 -4.37 -20.21 31.49
N SER A 431 -4.65 -18.94 31.74
CA SER A 431 -5.96 -18.44 32.18
C SER A 431 -6.95 -18.18 31.07
N LEU A 432 -6.51 -18.17 29.81
CA LEU A 432 -7.39 -17.99 28.67
C LEU A 432 -8.16 -19.27 28.36
N ASN A 433 -9.48 -19.16 28.22
CA ASN A 433 -10.35 -20.25 27.87
C ASN A 433 -11.41 -19.72 26.89
N TYR A 434 -11.33 -20.15 25.65
CA TYR A 434 -12.23 -19.71 24.57
C TYR A 434 -12.94 -20.90 23.96
N GLY A 435 -14.24 -20.73 23.68
CA GLY A 435 -15.02 -21.68 22.91
C GLY A 435 -14.68 -21.62 21.42
N ASP A 436 -15.12 -22.65 20.72
CA ASP A 436 -14.99 -22.70 19.27
C ASP A 436 -15.91 -21.67 18.58
N GLN A 437 -15.45 -21.15 17.45
CA GLN A 437 -16.19 -20.20 16.63
C GLN A 437 -15.89 -20.44 15.15
N LEU A 438 -16.92 -20.30 14.33
CA LEU A 438 -16.81 -20.30 12.88
C LEU A 438 -17.40 -19.02 12.33
N SER A 439 -16.65 -18.30 11.52
CA SER A 439 -17.20 -17.30 10.62
C SER A 439 -16.97 -17.69 9.17
N VAL A 440 -17.97 -17.45 8.33
CA VAL A 440 -17.89 -17.67 6.89
C VAL A 440 -18.29 -16.36 6.23
N THR A 441 -17.34 -15.75 5.57
CA THR A 441 -17.54 -14.52 4.78
C THR A 441 -17.55 -14.88 3.31
N GLU A 442 -18.57 -14.45 2.61
CA GLU A 442 -18.68 -14.57 1.16
C GLU A 442 -19.17 -13.25 0.59
N ASN A 443 -18.41 -12.70 -0.34
CA ASN A 443 -18.83 -11.50 -1.06
C ASN A 443 -18.39 -11.56 -2.52
N TRP A 444 -19.10 -10.80 -3.34
CA TRP A 444 -18.71 -10.57 -4.72
C TRP A 444 -18.94 -9.11 -5.11
N ASN A 445 -18.16 -8.67 -6.08
CA ASN A 445 -18.33 -7.38 -6.71
C ASN A 445 -18.23 -7.52 -8.22
N SER A 446 -18.95 -6.67 -8.92
CA SER A 446 -18.93 -6.60 -10.39
C SER A 446 -18.93 -5.14 -10.83
N SER A 447 -18.04 -4.79 -11.74
CA SER A 447 -18.04 -3.51 -12.43
C SER A 447 -18.14 -3.78 -13.92
N PHE A 448 -19.20 -3.33 -14.54
CA PHE A 448 -19.41 -3.38 -15.98
C PHE A 448 -19.18 -1.98 -16.55
N SER A 449 -18.37 -1.87 -17.60
CA SER A 449 -18.13 -0.62 -18.32
C SER A 449 -18.44 -0.76 -19.80
N TRP A 450 -19.10 0.25 -20.37
CA TRP A 450 -19.33 0.34 -21.80
C TRP A 450 -18.89 1.70 -22.29
N THR A 451 -17.82 1.69 -23.08
CA THR A 451 -17.17 2.90 -23.60
C THR A 451 -17.29 2.94 -25.11
N ASN A 452 -17.72 4.07 -25.64
CA ASN A 452 -17.80 4.31 -27.07
C ASN A 452 -17.03 5.59 -27.39
N THR A 453 -16.14 5.55 -28.41
CA THR A 453 -15.33 6.69 -28.82
C THR A 453 -15.38 6.85 -30.32
N ALA A 454 -15.21 8.10 -30.73
CA ALA A 454 -14.99 8.50 -32.13
C ALA A 454 -13.75 9.40 -32.15
N GLU A 455 -12.69 8.95 -32.79
CA GLU A 455 -11.45 9.70 -32.99
C GLU A 455 -11.35 10.13 -34.44
N TYR A 456 -11.08 11.42 -34.66
CA TYR A 456 -10.88 11.97 -36.00
C TYR A 456 -9.56 12.75 -36.06
N LYS A 457 -8.67 12.34 -36.97
CA LYS A 457 -7.39 13.01 -37.24
C LYS A 457 -7.56 13.92 -38.43
N LEU A 458 -7.10 15.14 -38.31
CA LEU A 458 -7.21 16.14 -39.38
C LEU A 458 -5.87 16.84 -39.56
N ASP A 459 -5.22 16.57 -40.69
CA ASP A 459 -3.95 17.16 -41.08
C ASP A 459 -4.17 18.23 -42.13
N LEU A 460 -3.81 19.48 -41.78
CA LEU A 460 -3.93 20.66 -42.68
C LEU A 460 -2.56 21.33 -42.81
N ASN A 461 -1.70 20.79 -43.68
CA ASN A 461 -0.30 21.17 -43.84
C ASN A 461 0.47 20.95 -42.50
N GLU A 462 0.94 22.04 -41.86
CA GLU A 462 1.66 22.05 -40.60
C GLU A 462 0.73 22.00 -39.37
N ASN A 463 -0.59 21.97 -39.57
CA ASN A 463 -1.59 21.92 -38.51
C ASN A 463 -2.15 20.52 -38.38
N HIS A 464 -1.90 19.88 -37.25
CA HIS A 464 -2.39 18.54 -36.92
C HIS A 464 -3.39 18.64 -35.78
N PHE A 465 -4.59 18.14 -36.01
CA PHE A 465 -5.63 18.08 -34.99
C PHE A 465 -6.06 16.63 -34.76
N THR A 466 -6.23 16.27 -33.50
CA THR A 466 -6.89 15.03 -33.11
C THR A 466 -8.11 15.37 -32.25
N PHE A 467 -9.30 14.98 -32.73
CA PHE A 467 -10.55 15.17 -32.00
C PHE A 467 -11.03 13.81 -31.49
N LEU A 468 -11.33 13.73 -30.18
CA LEU A 468 -11.93 12.57 -29.56
C LEU A 468 -13.26 12.97 -28.93
N LEU A 469 -14.31 12.23 -29.27
CA LEU A 469 -15.63 12.32 -28.62
C LEU A 469 -15.92 10.95 -27.99
N GLY A 470 -16.49 10.93 -26.80
CA GLY A 470 -16.80 9.66 -26.17
C GLY A 470 -17.95 9.70 -25.17
N THR A 471 -18.49 8.51 -24.96
CA THR A 471 -19.46 8.23 -23.90
C THR A 471 -19.00 7.00 -23.13
N GLU A 472 -19.24 7.00 -21.81
CA GLU A 472 -18.93 5.86 -20.95
C GLU A 472 -20.07 5.65 -19.96
N GLN A 473 -20.45 4.41 -19.77
CA GLN A 473 -21.34 3.98 -18.70
C GLN A 473 -20.59 2.97 -17.84
N ILE A 474 -20.68 3.14 -16.53
CA ILE A 474 -20.16 2.18 -15.55
C ILE A 474 -21.28 1.82 -14.59
N ASP A 475 -21.52 0.53 -14.42
CA ASP A 475 -22.46 -0.02 -13.45
C ASP A 475 -21.67 -0.91 -12.48
N TYR A 476 -21.76 -0.63 -11.19
CA TYR A 476 -21.12 -1.37 -10.11
C TYR A 476 -22.15 -1.99 -9.21
N GLU A 477 -21.88 -3.23 -8.79
CA GLU A 477 -22.68 -3.96 -7.83
C GLU A 477 -21.78 -4.76 -6.89
N TYR A 478 -22.13 -4.76 -5.62
CA TYR A 478 -21.48 -5.54 -4.57
C TYR A 478 -22.55 -6.18 -3.70
N GLU A 479 -22.33 -7.43 -3.30
CA GLU A 479 -23.14 -8.13 -2.31
C GLU A 479 -22.23 -8.97 -1.42
N GLY A 480 -22.47 -8.91 -0.11
CA GLY A 480 -21.72 -9.63 0.89
C GLY A 480 -22.59 -10.27 1.96
N SER A 481 -22.11 -11.36 2.52
CA SER A 481 -22.72 -11.99 3.67
C SER A 481 -21.67 -12.57 4.61
N VAL A 482 -21.95 -12.54 5.91
CA VAL A 482 -21.13 -13.15 6.95
C VAL A 482 -22.04 -14.01 7.84
N GLY A 483 -21.70 -15.29 7.95
CA GLY A 483 -22.34 -16.20 8.86
C GLY A 483 -21.46 -16.50 10.05
N PHE A 484 -22.00 -16.51 11.24
CA PHE A 484 -21.30 -16.85 12.49
C PHE A 484 -21.98 -18.04 13.16
N GLY A 485 -21.18 -18.90 13.81
CA GLY A 485 -21.69 -20.00 14.61
C GLY A 485 -20.69 -20.44 15.67
N SER A 486 -21.18 -20.98 16.77
CA SER A 486 -20.36 -21.50 17.87
C SER A 486 -20.93 -22.81 18.43
N GLY A 487 -20.16 -23.52 19.25
CA GLY A 487 -20.60 -24.75 19.92
C GLY A 487 -20.68 -25.95 18.98
N PHE A 488 -19.56 -26.30 18.36
CA PHE A 488 -19.48 -27.46 17.48
C PHE A 488 -19.16 -28.75 18.25
N ALA A 489 -19.73 -29.87 17.80
CA ALA A 489 -19.53 -31.16 18.45
C ALA A 489 -18.15 -31.78 18.18
N SER A 490 -17.36 -31.21 17.26
CA SER A 490 -16.05 -31.71 16.86
C SER A 490 -15.11 -30.54 16.67
N ASP A 491 -13.87 -30.66 17.15
CA ASP A 491 -12.78 -29.71 16.91
C ASP A 491 -12.18 -29.82 15.49
N ASP A 492 -12.64 -30.80 14.70
CA ASP A 492 -12.20 -30.95 13.33
C ASP A 492 -12.88 -29.90 12.43
N ARG A 493 -12.07 -29.06 11.83
CA ARG A 493 -12.50 -27.99 10.92
C ARG A 493 -13.41 -28.48 9.81
N ASP A 494 -13.16 -29.66 9.26
CA ASP A 494 -13.92 -30.18 8.12
C ASP A 494 -15.37 -30.53 8.51
N TYR A 495 -15.66 -30.73 9.79
CA TYR A 495 -17.00 -30.97 10.31
C TYR A 495 -17.68 -29.71 10.89
N ALA A 496 -16.96 -28.60 11.07
CA ALA A 496 -17.56 -27.38 11.57
C ALA A 496 -18.32 -26.65 10.44
N HIS A 497 -19.61 -26.79 10.35
CA HIS A 497 -20.50 -26.09 9.44
C HIS A 497 -21.51 -25.26 10.22
N LEU A 498 -21.89 -24.07 9.72
CA LEU A 498 -22.84 -23.17 10.40
C LEU A 498 -24.13 -23.87 10.79
N SER A 499 -24.61 -24.82 9.99
CA SER A 499 -25.80 -25.62 10.28
C SER A 499 -25.65 -26.59 11.45
N GLN A 500 -24.44 -26.82 11.95
CA GLN A 500 -24.14 -27.72 13.07
C GLN A 500 -23.81 -26.96 14.36
N ALA A 501 -23.77 -25.64 14.31
CA ALA A 501 -23.59 -24.82 15.49
C ALA A 501 -24.75 -25.00 16.46
N THR A 502 -24.45 -25.25 17.73
CA THR A 502 -25.43 -25.44 18.82
C THR A 502 -25.49 -24.25 19.76
N GLY A 503 -24.51 -23.31 19.69
CA GLY A 503 -24.47 -22.04 20.40
C GLY A 503 -25.09 -20.92 19.57
N ASP A 504 -24.46 -19.75 19.63
CA ASP A 504 -24.94 -18.58 18.90
C ASP A 504 -24.80 -18.77 17.39
N VAL A 505 -25.86 -18.47 16.65
CA VAL A 505 -25.86 -18.46 15.19
C VAL A 505 -26.45 -17.13 14.72
N ARG A 506 -25.69 -16.42 13.87
CA ARG A 506 -26.18 -15.17 13.26
C ARG A 506 -25.70 -15.07 11.81
N VAL A 507 -26.44 -14.35 11.00
CA VAL A 507 -26.09 -14.04 9.63
C VAL A 507 -26.29 -12.56 9.44
N GLU A 508 -25.30 -11.93 8.84
CA GLU A 508 -25.30 -10.52 8.46
C GLU A 508 -25.07 -10.42 6.96
N GLY A 509 -25.55 -9.37 6.32
CA GLY A 509 -25.33 -9.16 4.90
C GLY A 509 -25.51 -7.69 4.53
N ASP A 510 -24.79 -7.30 3.47
CA ASP A 510 -24.87 -5.94 2.94
C ASP A 510 -24.73 -5.93 1.41
N GLY A 511 -25.07 -4.80 0.79
CA GLY A 511 -24.93 -4.63 -0.64
C GLY A 511 -24.76 -3.17 -1.04
N ASP A 512 -24.14 -2.94 -2.19
CA ASP A 512 -23.95 -1.62 -2.78
C ASP A 512 -24.18 -1.65 -4.28
N LYS A 513 -24.79 -0.58 -4.80
CA LYS A 513 -25.01 -0.42 -6.23
C LYS A 513 -24.93 1.05 -6.61
N TRP A 514 -24.10 1.34 -7.62
CA TRP A 514 -24.01 2.68 -8.18
C TRP A 514 -23.76 2.64 -9.68
N SER A 515 -24.14 3.73 -10.35
CA SER A 515 -23.93 3.91 -11.79
C SER A 515 -23.30 5.28 -12.07
N LEU A 516 -22.48 5.32 -13.12
CA LEU A 516 -21.85 6.52 -13.64
C LEU A 516 -22.12 6.63 -15.13
N ASN A 517 -22.62 7.78 -15.59
CA ASN A 517 -22.80 8.10 -17.01
C ASN A 517 -21.93 9.30 -17.38
N SER A 518 -21.11 9.16 -18.40
CA SER A 518 -20.11 10.14 -18.77
C SER A 518 -20.16 10.51 -20.24
N TYR A 519 -19.93 11.78 -20.52
CA TYR A 519 -19.76 12.34 -21.86
C TYR A 519 -18.48 13.15 -21.88
N PHE A 520 -17.61 12.91 -22.86
CA PHE A 520 -16.33 13.61 -22.93
C PHE A 520 -15.95 13.97 -24.34
N ALA A 521 -15.20 15.06 -24.45
CA ALA A 521 -14.60 15.53 -25.68
C ALA A 521 -13.17 15.99 -25.39
N ARG A 522 -12.28 15.71 -26.34
CA ARG A 522 -10.89 16.15 -26.30
C ARG A 522 -10.46 16.63 -27.68
N MET A 523 -9.62 17.64 -27.71
CA MET A 523 -8.96 18.15 -28.88
C MET A 523 -7.49 18.32 -28.58
N ASP A 524 -6.62 17.69 -29.34
CA ASP A 524 -5.18 17.91 -29.34
C ASP A 524 -4.80 18.63 -30.63
N TYR A 525 -3.95 19.62 -30.53
CA TYR A 525 -3.46 20.43 -31.61
C TYR A 525 -1.94 20.48 -31.58
N ASN A 526 -1.33 20.21 -32.71
CA ASN A 526 0.09 20.36 -32.95
C ASN A 526 0.31 21.23 -34.21
N PHE A 527 1.09 22.29 -34.05
CA PHE A 527 1.51 23.15 -35.14
C PHE A 527 3.02 22.99 -35.38
N ASP A 528 3.37 22.33 -36.47
CA ASP A 528 4.75 22.18 -36.97
C ASP A 528 5.72 21.67 -35.87
N ASP A 529 5.25 20.77 -35.01
CA ASP A 529 5.96 20.23 -33.85
C ASP A 529 6.57 21.31 -32.93
N ARG A 530 6.03 22.54 -32.96
CA ARG A 530 6.47 23.71 -32.17
C ARG A 530 5.48 24.13 -31.11
N TYR A 531 4.20 24.27 -31.49
CA TYR A 531 3.16 24.72 -30.55
C TYR A 531 2.13 23.60 -30.37
N LEU A 532 1.99 23.19 -29.14
CA LEU A 532 1.07 22.14 -28.75
C LEU A 532 -0.04 22.71 -27.87
N ALA A 533 -1.27 22.26 -28.05
CA ALA A 533 -2.37 22.62 -27.16
C ALA A 533 -3.32 21.44 -26.98
N GLY A 534 -3.83 21.26 -25.77
CA GLY A 534 -4.85 20.26 -25.43
C GLY A 534 -6.06 20.93 -24.77
N LEU A 535 -7.24 20.51 -25.12
CA LEU A 535 -8.50 20.92 -24.51
C LEU A 535 -9.34 19.67 -24.22
N THR A 536 -9.72 19.47 -22.97
CA THR A 536 -10.58 18.38 -22.54
C THR A 536 -11.80 18.93 -21.79
N ILE A 537 -12.95 18.39 -22.05
CA ILE A 537 -14.14 18.59 -21.25
C ILE A 537 -14.80 17.25 -20.99
N ARG A 538 -15.12 16.96 -19.75
CA ARG A 538 -15.87 15.79 -19.34
C ARG A 538 -17.01 16.18 -18.43
N ARG A 539 -18.14 15.51 -18.60
CA ARG A 539 -19.33 15.63 -17.77
C ARG A 539 -19.74 14.27 -17.29
N ASP A 540 -19.71 14.07 -15.97
CA ASP A 540 -20.04 12.82 -15.30
C ASP A 540 -21.30 12.98 -14.46
N GLY A 541 -22.20 12.00 -14.54
CA GLY A 541 -23.40 11.89 -13.71
C GLY A 541 -23.35 10.66 -12.86
N SER A 542 -23.33 10.83 -11.53
CA SER A 542 -23.26 9.75 -10.55
C SER A 542 -24.57 9.58 -9.79
N SER A 543 -24.95 8.32 -9.58
CA SER A 543 -26.10 7.96 -8.74
C SER A 543 -25.86 8.12 -7.23
N ARG A 544 -24.60 8.37 -6.81
CA ARG A 544 -24.23 8.57 -5.40
C ARG A 544 -24.67 9.93 -4.85
N PHE A 545 -24.91 10.91 -5.75
CA PHE A 545 -25.29 12.27 -5.38
C PHE A 545 -26.77 12.55 -5.62
N GLY A 546 -27.33 13.50 -4.86
CA GLY A 546 -28.69 13.93 -4.99
C GLY A 546 -29.01 14.53 -6.37
N SER A 547 -30.29 14.57 -6.76
CA SER A 547 -30.72 14.99 -8.10
C SER A 547 -30.25 16.38 -8.51
N ASN A 548 -30.00 17.28 -7.56
CA ASN A 548 -29.53 18.64 -7.81
C ASN A 548 -28.05 18.69 -8.20
N ASN A 549 -27.24 17.72 -7.75
CA ASN A 549 -25.77 17.72 -7.87
C ASN A 549 -25.22 16.45 -8.52
N SER A 550 -26.09 15.64 -9.15
CA SER A 550 -25.66 14.36 -9.75
C SER A 550 -24.64 14.53 -10.86
N TYR A 551 -24.64 15.68 -11.58
CA TYR A 551 -23.70 15.94 -12.66
C TYR A 551 -22.58 16.91 -12.26
N GLY A 552 -21.30 16.49 -12.48
CA GLY A 552 -20.09 17.30 -12.40
C GLY A 552 -19.54 17.62 -13.78
N ASN A 553 -18.85 18.77 -13.94
CA ASN A 553 -18.15 19.15 -15.17
C ASN A 553 -16.66 19.34 -14.87
N PHE A 554 -15.81 18.72 -15.66
CA PHE A 554 -14.37 18.63 -15.46
C PHE A 554 -13.62 19.12 -16.71
N PRO A 555 -13.43 20.45 -16.86
CA PRO A 555 -12.64 21.04 -17.94
C PRO A 555 -11.15 20.98 -17.65
N ALA A 556 -10.34 20.83 -18.70
CA ALA A 556 -8.90 20.98 -18.63
C ALA A 556 -8.34 21.59 -19.92
N ILE A 557 -7.25 22.33 -19.78
CA ILE A 557 -6.49 22.93 -20.87
C ILE A 557 -5.00 22.73 -20.60
N SER A 558 -4.25 22.50 -21.68
CA SER A 558 -2.80 22.40 -21.64
C SER A 558 -2.18 23.08 -22.86
N ALA A 559 -0.93 23.51 -22.70
CA ALA A 559 -0.15 24.10 -23.78
C ALA A 559 1.31 23.64 -23.67
N GLY A 560 1.95 23.47 -24.80
CA GLY A 560 3.36 23.16 -24.95
C GLY A 560 4.03 24.02 -26.00
N TRP A 561 5.26 24.40 -25.71
CA TRP A 561 6.11 25.12 -26.66
C TRP A 561 7.44 24.38 -26.78
N VAL A 562 7.70 23.78 -27.93
CA VAL A 562 8.96 23.12 -28.26
C VAL A 562 9.93 24.19 -28.77
N ILE A 563 10.63 24.82 -27.84
CA ILE A 563 11.52 25.93 -28.11
C ILE A 563 12.69 25.52 -29.02
N SER A 564 13.14 24.27 -28.87
CA SER A 564 14.23 23.71 -29.69
C SER A 564 13.89 23.61 -31.19
N ASN A 565 12.61 23.58 -31.55
CA ASN A 565 12.15 23.49 -32.94
C ASN A 565 11.98 24.90 -33.59
N GLU A 566 12.25 25.97 -32.87
CA GLU A 566 12.14 27.31 -33.39
C GLU A 566 13.32 27.69 -34.29
N SER A 567 13.09 28.41 -35.34
CA SER A 567 14.12 28.84 -36.31
C SER A 567 15.21 29.73 -35.71
N PHE A 568 14.98 30.37 -34.59
CA PHE A 568 15.94 31.19 -33.86
C PHE A 568 16.81 30.37 -32.88
N TYR A 569 16.46 29.12 -32.65
CA TYR A 569 17.15 28.30 -31.69
C TYR A 569 18.37 27.63 -32.34
N ASP A 570 19.56 27.94 -31.84
CA ASP A 570 20.84 27.46 -32.37
C ASP A 570 21.77 27.01 -31.24
N ILE A 571 21.23 26.18 -30.33
CA ILE A 571 21.99 25.69 -29.18
C ILE A 571 22.17 24.17 -29.33
N GLU A 572 23.21 23.75 -30.08
CA GLU A 572 23.49 22.34 -30.34
C GLU A 572 23.64 21.49 -29.06
N PHE A 573 24.17 22.07 -27.98
CA PHE A 573 24.35 21.34 -26.72
C PHE A 573 23.05 20.96 -26.04
N LEU A 574 22.00 21.80 -26.15
CA LEU A 574 20.66 21.58 -25.60
C LEU A 574 19.72 21.23 -26.77
N SER A 575 19.72 19.93 -27.15
CA SER A 575 19.03 19.43 -28.35
C SER A 575 17.50 19.49 -28.25
N THR A 576 16.98 19.36 -27.05
CA THR A 576 15.54 19.42 -26.77
C THR A 576 15.29 20.41 -25.65
N LEU A 577 14.34 21.32 -25.87
CA LEU A 577 13.83 22.22 -24.85
C LEU A 577 12.36 22.48 -25.07
N LYS A 578 11.50 22.00 -24.14
CA LYS A 578 10.06 22.13 -24.23
C LYS A 578 9.50 22.69 -22.93
N LEU A 579 8.72 23.76 -23.04
CA LEU A 579 7.97 24.34 -21.91
C LEU A 579 6.53 23.84 -21.96
N ARG A 580 6.00 23.41 -20.83
CA ARG A 580 4.62 22.92 -20.65
C ARG A 580 3.89 23.70 -19.57
N ALA A 581 2.60 23.93 -19.78
CA ALA A 581 1.71 24.47 -18.76
C ALA A 581 0.34 23.80 -18.88
N SER A 582 -0.26 23.43 -17.77
CA SER A 582 -1.58 22.83 -17.74
C SER A 582 -2.38 23.32 -16.54
N TRP A 583 -3.70 23.36 -16.76
CA TRP A 583 -4.70 23.63 -15.72
C TRP A 583 -5.90 22.73 -15.98
N GLY A 584 -6.49 22.18 -14.91
CA GLY A 584 -7.69 21.38 -15.05
C GLY A 584 -8.40 21.10 -13.74
N LYS A 585 -9.64 20.67 -13.90
CA LYS A 585 -10.47 20.16 -12.80
C LYS A 585 -10.72 18.69 -12.97
N THR A 586 -10.65 17.97 -11.85
CA THR A 586 -11.03 16.55 -11.74
C THR A 586 -11.99 16.39 -10.58
N GLY A 587 -12.74 15.31 -10.55
CA GLY A 587 -13.71 15.02 -9.51
C GLY A 587 -13.36 13.76 -8.72
N ASN A 588 -14.01 13.64 -7.55
CA ASN A 588 -14.05 12.41 -6.78
C ASN A 588 -15.48 12.16 -6.31
N GLN A 589 -15.99 10.94 -6.55
CA GLN A 589 -17.30 10.49 -6.08
C GLN A 589 -17.23 9.57 -4.88
N GLU A 590 -16.03 9.14 -4.49
CA GLU A 590 -15.87 8.15 -3.44
C GLU A 590 -16.12 8.81 -2.07
N ILE A 591 -17.17 8.36 -1.42
CA ILE A 591 -17.47 8.75 -0.06
C ILE A 591 -16.61 7.87 0.86
N PRO A 592 -15.82 8.46 1.77
CA PRO A 592 -14.94 7.69 2.64
C PRO A 592 -15.70 6.64 3.44
N THR A 593 -15.10 5.47 3.63
CA THR A 593 -15.60 4.42 4.52
C THR A 593 -14.76 4.43 5.79
N ASP A 594 -15.39 4.73 6.93
CA ASP A 594 -14.73 4.56 8.23
C ASP A 594 -14.79 3.09 8.65
N ALA A 595 -13.68 2.55 9.11
CA ALA A 595 -13.61 1.18 9.65
C ALA A 595 -14.45 1.01 10.95
N THR A 596 -14.79 2.10 11.62
CA THR A 596 -15.63 2.13 12.83
C THR A 596 -17.13 2.15 12.51
N TYR A 597 -17.50 2.61 11.31
CA TYR A 597 -18.88 2.65 10.87
C TYR A 597 -19.09 1.64 9.76
N THR A 598 -20.14 0.87 9.87
CA THR A 598 -20.51 -0.13 8.86
C THR A 598 -20.56 0.49 7.46
N THR A 599 -19.92 -0.13 6.52
CA THR A 599 -19.66 0.33 5.14
C THR A 599 -20.90 0.82 4.37
N TYR A 600 -22.12 0.44 4.78
CA TYR A 600 -23.36 0.88 4.13
C TYR A 600 -23.69 2.36 4.36
N LEU A 601 -23.26 2.99 5.47
CA LEU A 601 -23.58 4.39 5.75
C LEU A 601 -23.03 5.35 4.71
N SER A 602 -21.80 5.11 4.22
CA SER A 602 -21.18 5.96 3.20
C SER A 602 -21.75 5.74 1.80
N ARG A 603 -22.32 4.57 1.53
CA ARG A 603 -22.80 4.21 0.19
C ARG A 603 -24.10 4.97 -0.20
N TYR A 604 -24.93 5.26 0.78
CA TYR A 604 -26.23 5.93 0.60
C TYR A 604 -26.28 7.27 1.33
N ALA A 605 -25.24 8.08 1.23
CA ALA A 605 -25.06 9.33 1.98
C ALA A 605 -26.20 10.36 1.75
N THR A 606 -26.93 10.28 0.63
CA THR A 606 -28.09 11.12 0.35
C THR A 606 -29.37 10.64 1.05
N GLN A 607 -29.38 9.45 1.67
CA GLN A 607 -30.55 8.85 2.29
C GLN A 607 -30.41 8.78 3.81
N SER A 608 -31.53 8.97 4.52
CA SER A 608 -31.59 8.68 5.94
C SER A 608 -31.70 7.17 6.16
N LEU A 609 -30.78 6.61 6.92
CA LEU A 609 -30.72 5.17 7.21
C LEU A 609 -31.06 4.93 8.69
N PHE A 610 -31.69 3.80 8.92
CA PHE A 610 -32.11 3.36 10.26
C PHE A 610 -31.54 1.95 10.50
N THR A 611 -31.14 1.68 11.72
CA THR A 611 -30.68 0.35 12.18
C THR A 611 -31.52 -0.17 13.31
N ASP A 612 -31.66 -1.47 13.44
CA ASP A 612 -32.37 -2.20 14.47
C ASP A 612 -31.45 -2.88 15.50
N ARG A 613 -30.22 -2.41 15.66
CA ARG A 613 -29.22 -3.04 16.55
C ARG A 613 -29.71 -3.10 17.99
N GLN A 614 -29.92 -4.32 18.47
CA GLN A 614 -30.42 -4.57 19.85
C GLN A 614 -29.39 -4.21 20.94
N ASP A 615 -28.10 -4.28 20.62
CA ASP A 615 -26.98 -4.03 21.53
C ASP A 615 -26.66 -2.54 21.72
N GLU A 616 -27.23 -1.65 20.88
CA GLU A 616 -26.94 -0.20 20.91
C GLU A 616 -28.13 0.65 21.46
N GLY A 617 -28.93 0.08 22.31
CA GLY A 617 -30.04 0.82 22.99
C GLY A 617 -31.30 1.00 22.13
N THR A 618 -31.43 0.25 21.02
CA THR A 618 -32.63 0.26 20.17
C THR A 618 -33.75 -0.65 20.67
N ALA A 619 -33.48 -1.47 21.70
CA ALA A 619 -34.46 -2.36 22.28
C ALA A 619 -35.25 -1.66 23.40
N TYR A 620 -36.56 -1.86 23.39
CA TYR A 620 -37.46 -1.31 24.43
C TYR A 620 -38.11 -2.44 25.24
N ASP A 621 -37.91 -2.42 26.56
CA ASP A 621 -38.66 -3.28 27.46
C ASP A 621 -39.99 -2.60 27.84
N ILE A 622 -41.01 -2.81 27.02
CA ILE A 622 -42.36 -2.24 27.25
C ILE A 622 -43.07 -2.88 28.46
N GLY A 623 -42.58 -4.06 28.88
CA GLY A 623 -43.24 -4.85 29.94
C GLY A 623 -42.57 -4.83 31.31
N GLY A 624 -41.33 -4.31 31.40
CA GLY A 624 -40.56 -4.25 32.67
C GLY A 624 -40.21 -5.64 33.24
N ALA A 625 -40.27 -6.68 32.44
CA ALA A 625 -40.02 -8.06 32.87
C ALA A 625 -38.69 -8.54 32.28
N ASN A 626 -37.69 -8.79 33.13
CA ASN A 626 -36.37 -9.37 32.77
C ASN A 626 -36.45 -10.79 32.20
N GLY A 627 -37.37 -11.08 31.30
CA GLY A 627 -37.56 -12.47 30.84
C GLY A 627 -38.12 -12.67 29.43
N GLY A 628 -38.22 -11.64 28.62
CA GLY A 628 -38.76 -11.72 27.27
C GLY A 628 -37.77 -11.26 26.21
N THR A 629 -37.96 -11.67 24.99
CA THR A 629 -37.33 -11.07 23.82
C THR A 629 -37.71 -9.59 23.77
N LEU A 630 -36.76 -8.73 23.92
CA LEU A 630 -36.97 -7.28 23.78
C LEU A 630 -37.38 -6.99 22.33
N PRO A 631 -38.49 -6.32 22.05
CA PRO A 631 -38.82 -5.90 20.71
C PRO A 631 -37.76 -4.91 20.24
N SER A 632 -37.15 -5.13 19.08
CA SER A 632 -36.20 -4.18 18.48
C SER A 632 -36.93 -2.92 18.06
N GLY A 633 -36.37 -1.79 18.43
CA GLY A 633 -36.71 -0.49 17.86
C GLY A 633 -35.76 -0.17 16.72
N PHE A 634 -35.99 0.98 16.09
CA PHE A 634 -35.10 1.53 15.07
C PHE A 634 -34.50 2.83 15.58
N VAL A 635 -33.19 2.99 15.38
CA VAL A 635 -32.51 4.27 15.60
C VAL A 635 -32.00 4.78 14.26
N LYS A 636 -32.03 6.08 14.05
CA LYS A 636 -31.44 6.70 12.87
C LYS A 636 -29.92 6.54 12.93
N ALA A 637 -29.36 5.80 11.98
CA ALA A 637 -27.93 5.57 11.87
C ALA A 637 -27.25 6.67 11.07
N GLN A 638 -27.97 7.27 10.10
CA GLN A 638 -27.46 8.33 9.23
C GLN A 638 -28.58 9.31 8.87
N THR A 639 -28.26 10.59 8.85
CA THR A 639 -29.12 11.63 8.26
C THR A 639 -28.71 11.82 6.80
N GLY A 640 -29.66 11.69 5.88
CA GLY A 640 -29.41 11.88 4.44
C GLY A 640 -29.11 13.34 4.09
N ASN A 641 -28.35 13.57 3.03
CA ASN A 641 -28.05 14.89 2.50
C ASN A 641 -28.25 14.93 0.98
N ASP A 642 -29.42 15.44 0.55
CA ASP A 642 -29.77 15.57 -0.88
C ASP A 642 -28.92 16.62 -1.63
N ASP A 643 -28.26 17.53 -0.89
CA ASP A 643 -27.41 18.59 -1.44
C ASP A 643 -25.95 18.15 -1.58
N LEU A 644 -25.64 16.90 -1.23
CA LEU A 644 -24.29 16.35 -1.35
C LEU A 644 -23.82 16.41 -2.82
N LYS A 645 -22.60 16.91 -3.02
CA LYS A 645 -22.00 17.11 -4.35
C LYS A 645 -20.58 16.53 -4.43
N TRP A 646 -20.06 16.57 -5.64
CA TRP A 646 -18.72 16.14 -5.98
C TRP A 646 -17.63 16.85 -5.17
N GLU A 647 -16.67 16.11 -4.69
CA GLU A 647 -15.38 16.65 -4.31
C GLU A 647 -14.64 17.06 -5.59
N THR A 648 -14.03 18.24 -5.62
CA THR A 648 -13.39 18.81 -6.80
C THR A 648 -11.94 19.15 -6.51
N SER A 649 -11.04 18.62 -7.33
CA SER A 649 -9.63 18.98 -7.33
C SER A 649 -9.32 19.88 -8.53
N THR A 650 -8.76 21.06 -8.28
CA THR A 650 -8.23 21.99 -9.29
C THR A 650 -6.72 21.95 -9.24
N GLN A 651 -6.06 21.71 -10.37
CA GLN A 651 -4.61 21.62 -10.42
C GLN A 651 -4.02 22.49 -11.50
N THR A 652 -2.91 23.16 -11.19
CA THR A 652 -2.03 23.88 -12.10
C THR A 652 -0.67 23.20 -12.12
N ASN A 653 -0.10 23.00 -13.31
CA ASN A 653 1.23 22.45 -13.50
C ASN A 653 2.03 23.30 -14.50
N ILE A 654 3.30 23.52 -14.21
CA ILE A 654 4.26 24.13 -15.13
C ILE A 654 5.46 23.20 -15.20
N GLY A 655 5.83 22.78 -16.41
CA GLY A 655 6.91 21.82 -16.62
C GLY A 655 7.88 22.30 -17.70
N LEU A 656 9.13 21.86 -17.56
CA LEU A 656 10.20 22.04 -18.52
C LEU A 656 10.84 20.70 -18.81
N ASP A 657 10.82 20.26 -20.08
CA ASP A 657 11.55 19.07 -20.54
C ASP A 657 12.82 19.52 -21.27
N PHE A 658 13.92 18.83 -21.05
CA PHE A 658 15.19 19.14 -21.68
C PHE A 658 15.95 17.89 -22.08
N GLY A 659 16.67 17.97 -23.23
CA GLY A 659 17.59 16.98 -23.73
C GLY A 659 18.90 17.66 -24.16
N MET A 660 20.03 17.09 -23.74
CA MET A 660 21.37 17.60 -24.07
C MET A 660 22.15 16.56 -24.85
N ARG A 661 23.03 17.02 -25.74
CA ARG A 661 23.89 16.14 -26.53
C ARG A 661 23.12 15.02 -27.25
N TYR A 662 22.07 15.38 -27.98
CA TYR A 662 21.17 14.44 -28.65
C TYR A 662 20.53 13.43 -27.71
N GLU A 663 20.07 13.94 -26.52
CA GLU A 663 19.39 13.19 -25.46
C GLU A 663 20.25 12.20 -24.66
N THR A 664 21.59 12.23 -24.81
CA THR A 664 22.49 11.53 -23.88
C THR A 664 22.21 11.95 -22.43
N ILE A 665 21.88 13.23 -22.20
CA ILE A 665 21.36 13.71 -20.92
C ILE A 665 19.95 14.22 -21.16
N TYR A 666 18.98 13.70 -20.44
CA TYR A 666 17.58 14.10 -20.54
C TYR A 666 16.98 14.35 -19.18
N GLY A 667 15.89 15.11 -19.13
CA GLY A 667 15.22 15.32 -17.87
C GLY A 667 13.99 16.21 -17.94
N SER A 668 13.35 16.36 -16.79
CA SER A 668 12.19 17.22 -16.62
C SER A 668 12.18 17.89 -15.25
N ILE A 669 11.58 19.06 -15.19
CA ILE A 669 11.30 19.79 -13.95
C ILE A 669 9.83 20.19 -14.00
N ASP A 670 9.05 19.80 -13.01
CA ASP A 670 7.65 20.18 -12.87
C ASP A 670 7.41 20.88 -11.53
N TRP A 671 6.64 21.93 -11.54
CA TRP A 671 6.03 22.57 -10.38
C TRP A 671 4.52 22.39 -10.46
N PHE A 672 3.89 22.06 -9.33
CA PHE A 672 2.45 21.85 -9.27
C PHE A 672 1.84 22.51 -8.02
N GLU A 673 0.57 22.86 -8.17
CA GLU A 673 -0.34 23.23 -7.09
C GLU A 673 -1.70 22.59 -7.35
N LYS A 674 -2.18 21.83 -6.35
CA LYS A 674 -3.47 21.10 -6.37
C LYS A 674 -4.29 21.55 -5.18
N THR A 675 -5.46 22.13 -5.43
CA THR A 675 -6.44 22.51 -4.41
C THR A 675 -7.64 21.58 -4.52
N THR A 676 -7.96 20.86 -3.44
CA THR A 676 -9.14 20.02 -3.32
C THR A 676 -10.16 20.73 -2.44
N GLU A 677 -11.34 20.98 -3.01
CA GLU A 677 -12.45 21.69 -2.40
C GLU A 677 -13.67 20.77 -2.25
N ASP A 678 -14.62 21.16 -1.39
CA ASP A 678 -15.87 20.44 -1.17
C ASP A 678 -15.65 18.99 -0.71
N ILE A 679 -14.63 18.77 0.10
CA ILE A 679 -14.23 17.46 0.58
C ILE A 679 -15.38 16.79 1.33
N LEU A 680 -15.58 15.49 1.07
CA LEU A 680 -16.65 14.70 1.68
C LEU A 680 -16.26 14.33 3.12
N THR A 681 -16.96 14.90 4.09
CA THR A 681 -16.69 14.71 5.52
C THR A 681 -17.94 14.30 6.28
N LEU A 682 -17.76 13.54 7.35
CA LEU A 682 -18.83 13.13 8.25
C LEU A 682 -18.88 14.08 9.43
N THR A 683 -20.05 14.70 9.66
CA THR A 683 -20.27 15.62 10.79
C THR A 683 -21.04 14.96 11.91
N ASN A 684 -20.69 15.30 13.14
CA ASN A 684 -21.46 14.92 14.32
C ASN A 684 -22.55 15.99 14.56
N PRO A 685 -23.81 15.61 14.57
CA PRO A 685 -24.89 16.57 14.84
C PRO A 685 -24.79 17.08 16.27
N LEU A 686 -25.22 18.32 16.50
CA LEU A 686 -25.33 18.86 17.84
C LEU A 686 -26.30 18.01 18.67
N ALA A 687 -25.87 17.55 19.85
CA ALA A 687 -26.68 16.74 20.76
C ALA A 687 -28.05 17.40 21.11
N THR A 688 -28.16 18.72 21.00
CA THR A 688 -29.38 19.48 21.23
C THR A 688 -30.46 19.28 20.15
N LEU A 689 -30.11 18.75 18.98
CA LEU A 689 -31.06 18.45 17.89
C LEU A 689 -31.88 17.18 18.18
N GLY A 690 -31.45 16.34 19.13
CA GLY A 690 -32.21 15.18 19.61
C GLY A 690 -32.21 13.96 18.65
N GLU A 691 -31.71 14.08 17.46
CA GLU A 691 -31.75 13.01 16.45
C GLU A 691 -30.42 12.23 16.25
N GLY A 692 -29.35 12.65 16.87
CA GLY A 692 -28.10 11.92 17.10
C GLY A 692 -27.32 11.29 15.89
N ALA A 693 -27.89 11.26 14.68
CA ALA A 693 -27.30 10.57 13.54
C ALA A 693 -26.33 11.48 12.75
N GLN A 694 -25.20 10.95 12.41
CA GLN A 694 -24.19 11.62 11.58
C GLN A 694 -24.71 11.95 10.19
N GLN A 695 -24.12 12.95 9.55
CA GLN A 695 -24.47 13.38 8.20
C GLN A 695 -23.21 13.64 7.37
N TRP A 696 -23.20 13.12 6.15
CA TRP A 696 -22.19 13.46 5.17
C TRP A 696 -22.44 14.87 4.61
N VAL A 697 -21.40 15.68 4.58
CA VAL A 697 -21.45 17.04 4.05
C VAL A 697 -20.22 17.32 3.19
N ASN A 698 -20.35 18.28 2.27
CA ASN A 698 -19.22 18.85 1.58
C ASN A 698 -18.64 19.99 2.40
N GLY A 699 -17.37 19.95 2.67
CA GLY A 699 -16.71 21.03 3.39
C GLY A 699 -15.23 20.76 3.57
N GLY A 700 -14.49 21.83 3.68
CA GLY A 700 -13.06 21.79 3.79
C GLY A 700 -12.35 21.97 2.45
N THR A 701 -11.14 22.50 2.57
CA THR A 701 -10.22 22.74 1.46
C THR A 701 -8.83 22.34 1.89
N ILE A 702 -8.16 21.54 1.05
CA ILE A 702 -6.77 21.14 1.22
C ILE A 702 -5.98 21.56 0.00
N GLU A 703 -4.78 22.05 0.22
CA GLU A 703 -3.81 22.42 -0.81
C GLU A 703 -2.59 21.50 -0.73
N ASN A 704 -2.16 20.99 -1.88
CA ASN A 704 -0.90 20.29 -2.06
C ASN A 704 -0.08 21.02 -3.10
N SER A 705 1.14 21.41 -2.77
CA SER A 705 2.05 22.07 -3.69
C SER A 705 3.45 21.48 -3.61
N GLY A 706 4.18 21.47 -4.73
CA GLY A 706 5.49 20.88 -4.73
C GLY A 706 6.21 20.97 -6.07
N PHE A 707 7.31 20.24 -6.12
CA PHE A 707 8.12 20.11 -7.33
C PHE A 707 8.55 18.67 -7.57
N GLU A 708 8.82 18.37 -8.83
CA GLU A 708 9.31 17.08 -9.30
C GLU A 708 10.49 17.35 -10.25
N PHE A 709 11.55 16.58 -10.11
CA PHE A 709 12.74 16.67 -10.96
C PHE A 709 13.18 15.27 -11.36
N LEU A 710 13.50 15.10 -12.62
CA LEU A 710 14.10 13.88 -13.19
C LEU A 710 15.30 14.29 -14.04
N ILE A 711 16.40 13.56 -13.93
CA ILE A 711 17.53 13.64 -14.83
C ILE A 711 18.06 12.26 -15.14
N GLY A 712 18.33 11.97 -16.40
CA GLY A 712 18.90 10.72 -16.87
C GLY A 712 20.15 10.97 -17.72
N TYR A 713 21.04 9.98 -17.73
CA TYR A 713 22.21 9.89 -18.59
C TYR A 713 22.25 8.51 -19.22
N ALA A 714 22.15 8.44 -20.53
CA ALA A 714 22.21 7.20 -21.31
C ALA A 714 23.27 7.34 -22.43
N ASP A 715 24.29 6.50 -22.43
CA ASP A 715 25.39 6.56 -23.40
C ASP A 715 26.17 5.23 -23.45
N TYR A 716 26.91 5.03 -24.55
CA TYR A 716 27.88 3.97 -24.70
C TYR A 716 29.28 4.50 -24.38
N LEU A 717 29.89 3.98 -23.32
CA LEU A 717 31.22 4.39 -22.90
C LEU A 717 32.28 3.45 -23.46
N THR A 718 33.16 3.97 -24.35
CA THR A 718 34.29 3.26 -24.93
C THR A 718 35.56 3.50 -24.11
N PHE A 719 36.24 2.44 -23.69
CA PHE A 719 37.50 2.53 -22.97
C PHE A 719 38.56 1.74 -23.76
N ASP A 720 39.70 2.36 -24.05
CA ASP A 720 40.81 1.74 -24.79
C ASP A 720 41.33 0.43 -24.17
N SER A 721 41.08 0.25 -22.87
CA SER A 721 41.50 -0.96 -22.13
C SER A 721 40.50 -2.09 -22.14
N LEU A 722 39.30 -1.88 -22.66
CA LEU A 722 38.20 -2.84 -22.71
C LEU A 722 37.93 -3.25 -24.15
N ASP A 723 37.59 -4.51 -24.38
CA ASP A 723 37.14 -5.02 -25.65
C ASP A 723 35.63 -4.92 -25.76
N GLY A 724 35.14 -3.79 -26.27
CA GLY A 724 33.74 -3.43 -26.40
C GLY A 724 33.30 -2.25 -25.50
N ASP A 725 32.13 -1.72 -25.78
CA ASP A 725 31.54 -0.59 -25.10
C ASP A 725 30.77 -1.03 -23.86
N ILE A 726 30.69 -0.16 -22.88
CA ILE A 726 29.77 -0.30 -21.71
C ILE A 726 28.54 0.55 -22.02
N ASP A 727 27.39 -0.08 -22.09
CA ASP A 727 26.10 0.60 -22.10
C ASP A 727 25.77 1.06 -20.69
N VAL A 728 25.50 2.34 -20.52
CA VAL A 728 25.27 3.01 -19.22
C VAL A 728 23.97 3.77 -19.28
N ASP A 729 23.05 3.44 -18.38
CA ASP A 729 21.84 4.23 -18.11
C ASP A 729 21.77 4.55 -16.61
N ILE A 730 21.81 5.83 -16.27
CA ILE A 730 21.72 6.32 -14.89
C ILE A 730 20.63 7.35 -14.82
N SER A 731 19.65 7.16 -13.96
CA SER A 731 18.59 8.12 -13.74
C SER A 731 18.45 8.48 -12.27
N PHE A 732 18.22 9.74 -12.00
CA PHE A 732 17.95 10.29 -10.68
C PHE A 732 16.66 11.07 -10.69
N ASN A 733 15.81 10.83 -9.71
CA ASN A 733 14.59 11.60 -9.50
C ASN A 733 14.50 12.10 -8.06
N ILE A 734 13.85 13.26 -7.89
CA ILE A 734 13.53 13.84 -6.58
C ILE A 734 12.20 14.56 -6.66
N SER A 735 11.39 14.44 -5.62
CA SER A 735 10.09 15.12 -5.53
C SER A 735 9.79 15.57 -4.12
N SER A 736 9.03 16.64 -4.00
CA SER A 736 8.50 17.18 -2.75
C SER A 736 7.03 17.52 -2.96
N ALA A 737 6.20 17.22 -1.95
CA ALA A 737 4.80 17.60 -1.92
C ALA A 737 4.46 18.05 -0.50
N LYS A 738 4.04 19.32 -0.33
CA LYS A 738 3.63 19.88 0.95
C LYS A 738 2.12 19.98 1.00
N ASN A 739 1.54 19.42 2.05
CA ASN A 739 0.11 19.44 2.32
C ASN A 739 -0.26 20.55 3.28
N LYS A 740 -1.43 21.17 3.10
CA LYS A 740 -1.94 22.20 4.00
C LYS A 740 -3.46 22.19 4.05
N VAL A 741 -4.02 22.11 5.25
CA VAL A 741 -5.44 22.34 5.48
C VAL A 741 -5.72 23.83 5.41
N VAL A 742 -6.48 24.27 4.42
CA VAL A 742 -6.82 25.68 4.20
C VAL A 742 -8.07 26.06 4.99
N SER A 743 -9.11 25.20 4.97
CA SER A 743 -10.33 25.43 5.71
C SER A 743 -11.02 24.09 6.04
N LEU A 744 -11.79 24.07 7.11
CA LEU A 744 -12.69 22.97 7.50
C LEU A 744 -14.03 23.57 7.99
N PRO A 745 -15.17 22.83 7.85
CA PRO A 745 -16.41 23.19 8.47
C PRO A 745 -16.24 23.30 10.00
N GLY A 746 -16.94 24.23 10.63
CA GLY A 746 -16.82 24.49 12.08
C GLY A 746 -17.00 23.25 12.95
N ASP A 747 -17.92 22.37 12.57
CA ASP A 747 -18.20 21.13 13.31
C ASP A 747 -17.07 20.08 13.13
N VAL A 748 -16.36 20.13 12.02
CA VAL A 748 -15.22 19.24 11.73
C VAL A 748 -13.93 19.77 12.34
N VAL A 749 -13.71 21.08 12.37
CA VAL A 749 -12.54 21.72 13.02
C VAL A 749 -12.43 21.28 14.47
N ASN A 750 -13.54 21.14 15.17
CA ASN A 750 -13.54 20.71 16.57
C ASN A 750 -13.07 19.25 16.76
N SER A 751 -13.15 18.42 15.73
CA SER A 751 -12.65 17.05 15.75
C SER A 751 -11.12 16.96 15.57
N PHE A 752 -10.52 17.99 15.00
CA PHE A 752 -9.07 18.12 14.76
C PHE A 752 -8.43 19.21 15.65
N GLY A 753 -9.18 19.76 16.56
CA GLY A 753 -8.69 20.78 17.49
C GLY A 753 -8.11 20.18 18.75
N GLY A 754 -7.31 20.96 19.45
CA GLY A 754 -6.77 20.65 20.75
C GLY A 754 -7.11 21.74 21.77
N ASN A 755 -6.71 21.53 23.01
CA ASN A 755 -6.91 22.49 24.10
C ASN A 755 -5.72 23.43 24.28
N GLY A 756 -4.57 23.11 23.65
CA GLY A 756 -3.31 23.80 23.86
C GLY A 756 -3.13 25.13 23.11
N VAL A 757 -1.90 25.52 23.00
CA VAL A 757 -1.47 26.79 22.42
C VAL A 757 -1.86 26.90 20.94
N ASP A 758 -1.75 25.79 20.21
CA ASP A 758 -2.11 25.69 18.80
C ASP A 758 -3.33 24.77 18.67
N LYS A 759 -4.52 25.37 18.51
CA LYS A 759 -5.80 24.67 18.70
C LYS A 759 -6.44 24.16 17.42
N THR A 760 -5.90 24.47 16.26
CA THR A 760 -6.55 24.12 15.00
C THR A 760 -5.55 23.56 13.99
N ILE A 761 -5.97 22.48 13.31
CA ILE A 761 -5.20 21.93 12.19
C ILE A 761 -5.19 22.84 10.95
N VAL A 762 -6.03 23.87 10.89
CA VAL A 762 -6.06 24.84 9.78
C VAL A 762 -4.73 25.60 9.73
N GLY A 763 -4.06 25.48 8.62
CA GLY A 763 -2.71 26.03 8.42
C GLY A 763 -1.58 24.99 8.49
N HIS A 764 -1.85 23.82 9.06
CA HIS A 764 -0.93 22.70 9.15
C HIS A 764 -1.21 21.63 8.07
N SER A 765 -0.32 20.65 7.95
CA SER A 765 -0.61 19.41 7.20
C SER A 765 -1.76 18.67 7.87
N ILE A 766 -2.57 17.96 7.07
CA ILE A 766 -3.59 17.04 7.60
C ILE A 766 -2.96 15.90 8.41
N ASN A 767 -1.69 15.59 8.15
CA ASN A 767 -0.91 14.56 8.84
C ASN A 767 -0.15 15.10 10.05
N SER A 768 -0.43 16.31 10.49
CA SER A 768 0.20 16.92 11.67
C SER A 768 -0.22 16.23 12.96
N ILE A 769 0.73 16.05 13.84
CA ILE A 769 0.58 15.33 15.09
C ILE A 769 0.47 16.32 16.25
N TYR A 770 -0.59 16.17 17.02
CA TYR A 770 -0.93 17.01 18.16
C TYR A 770 -0.65 16.31 19.48
N GLY A 771 -0.07 16.97 20.44
CA GLY A 771 0.23 16.41 21.77
C GLY A 771 1.22 17.22 22.57
N TYR A 772 1.72 16.60 23.65
CA TYR A 772 2.74 17.20 24.52
C TYR A 772 4.13 17.10 23.92
N VAL A 773 5.00 18.05 24.24
CA VAL A 773 6.40 18.05 23.82
C VAL A 773 7.30 17.64 24.97
N ALA A 774 8.05 16.55 24.80
CA ALA A 774 9.07 16.13 25.76
C ALA A 774 10.31 17.02 25.64
N ASP A 775 10.87 17.44 26.77
CA ASP A 775 12.05 18.30 26.90
C ASP A 775 13.18 17.62 27.71
N GLY A 776 13.37 16.32 27.48
CA GLY A 776 14.38 15.53 28.18
C GLY A 776 13.89 14.94 29.50
N LEU A 777 14.83 14.57 30.37
CA LEU A 777 14.57 13.95 31.68
C LEU A 777 15.05 14.87 32.79
N PHE A 778 14.39 14.85 33.96
CA PHE A 778 14.86 15.53 35.15
C PHE A 778 16.10 14.85 35.69
N GLN A 779 17.24 15.55 35.73
CA GLN A 779 18.51 15.01 36.14
C GLN A 779 18.79 15.21 37.63
N ASN A 780 18.24 16.27 38.25
CA ASN A 780 18.48 16.63 39.62
C ASN A 780 17.29 17.36 40.23
N GLN A 781 17.28 17.54 41.55
CA GLN A 781 16.19 18.19 42.27
C GLN A 781 16.04 19.69 41.89
N ASP A 782 17.16 20.37 41.60
CA ASP A 782 17.11 21.79 41.24
C ASP A 782 16.36 22.01 39.93
N GLU A 783 16.45 21.08 38.98
CA GLU A 783 15.67 21.11 37.75
C GLU A 783 14.19 20.94 38.03
N ILE A 784 13.81 20.00 38.94
CA ILE A 784 12.40 19.80 39.31
C ILE A 784 11.86 21.04 40.00
N ASP A 785 12.60 21.62 40.94
CA ASP A 785 12.16 22.80 41.68
C ASP A 785 12.06 24.06 40.83
N ALA A 786 12.83 24.16 39.73
CA ALA A 786 12.82 25.28 38.82
C ALA A 786 11.80 25.13 37.68
N HIS A 787 11.24 23.94 37.48
CA HIS A 787 10.33 23.64 36.41
C HIS A 787 8.89 24.07 36.72
N ALA A 788 8.05 24.20 35.68
CA ALA A 788 6.59 24.33 35.82
C ALA A 788 6.02 23.17 36.67
N ALA A 789 4.98 23.43 37.42
CA ALA A 789 4.38 22.42 38.27
C ALA A 789 3.85 21.23 37.42
N GLN A 790 4.55 20.11 37.51
CA GLN A 790 4.23 18.89 36.73
C GLN A 790 3.84 17.77 37.69
N SER A 791 2.67 17.16 37.45
CA SER A 791 2.20 16.02 38.24
C SER A 791 3.16 14.83 38.02
N GLY A 792 3.64 14.20 39.11
CA GLY A 792 4.51 13.05 39.05
C GLY A 792 5.95 13.36 38.62
N ALA A 793 6.38 14.64 38.64
CA ALA A 793 7.77 15.00 38.40
C ALA A 793 8.69 14.28 39.38
N GLY A 794 9.80 13.78 38.89
CA GLY A 794 10.78 13.01 39.68
C GLY A 794 12.07 12.84 38.91
N LEU A 795 13.12 12.38 39.62
CA LEU A 795 14.42 12.12 39.00
C LEU A 795 14.31 11.05 37.92
N GLY A 796 14.89 11.33 36.73
CA GLY A 796 14.82 10.44 35.56
C GLY A 796 13.48 10.36 34.89
N ARG A 797 12.47 11.11 35.34
CA ARG A 797 11.13 11.16 34.71
C ARG A 797 11.14 12.16 33.55
N VAL A 798 10.24 11.94 32.58
CA VAL A 798 10.11 12.83 31.40
C VAL A 798 9.68 14.22 31.85
N ARG A 799 10.39 15.23 31.38
CA ARG A 799 10.07 16.65 31.56
C ARG A 799 9.24 17.13 30.39
N TRP A 800 8.05 17.65 30.66
CA TRP A 800 7.14 18.17 29.65
C TRP A 800 7.33 19.69 29.51
N LYS A 801 7.25 20.19 28.31
CA LYS A 801 7.44 21.61 28.00
C LYS A 801 6.20 22.41 28.36
N ASP A 802 6.36 23.46 29.18
CA ASP A 802 5.35 24.49 29.43
C ASP A 802 5.28 25.41 28.22
N LEU A 803 4.25 25.20 27.35
CA LEU A 803 4.15 25.91 26.08
C LEU A 803 3.41 27.23 26.19
N ASP A 804 2.44 27.36 27.11
CA ASP A 804 1.68 28.59 27.32
C ASP A 804 2.34 29.51 28.38
N GLY A 805 3.37 29.01 29.09
CA GLY A 805 4.15 29.78 30.07
C GLY A 805 3.40 30.11 31.34
N ASN A 806 2.34 29.33 31.69
CA ASN A 806 1.51 29.56 32.88
C ASN A 806 2.14 29.01 34.16
N GLY A 807 3.20 28.22 34.08
CA GLY A 807 3.93 27.60 35.17
C GLY A 807 3.29 26.30 35.69
N VAL A 808 2.38 25.70 34.94
CA VAL A 808 1.76 24.41 35.23
C VAL A 808 1.67 23.58 33.97
N ILE A 809 2.04 22.31 34.00
CA ILE A 809 1.87 21.38 32.89
C ILE A 809 0.47 20.81 32.90
N ASP A 810 -0.36 21.27 31.95
CA ASP A 810 -1.74 20.84 31.79
C ASP A 810 -2.15 20.63 30.31
N GLU A 811 -3.43 20.48 30.01
CA GLU A 811 -3.92 20.26 28.64
C GLU A 811 -3.69 21.45 27.70
N ASN A 812 -3.34 22.62 28.21
CA ASN A 812 -3.00 23.80 27.39
C ASN A 812 -1.55 23.73 26.84
N ASP A 813 -0.70 22.80 27.33
CA ASP A 813 0.67 22.61 26.88
C ASP A 813 0.79 21.63 25.72
N GLN A 814 -0.26 21.52 24.93
CA GLN A 814 -0.26 20.73 23.72
C GLN A 814 -0.17 21.60 22.48
N SER A 815 0.45 21.09 21.43
CA SER A 815 0.55 21.77 20.13
C SER A 815 0.70 20.76 19.00
N PHE A 816 0.57 21.21 17.74
CA PHE A 816 1.07 20.47 16.60
C PHE A 816 2.60 20.57 16.59
N PHE A 817 3.29 19.50 16.89
CA PHE A 817 4.75 19.52 17.05
C PHE A 817 5.51 18.90 15.87
N THR A 818 4.85 18.11 15.03
CA THR A 818 5.44 17.50 13.84
C THR A 818 4.36 17.04 12.85
N ASP A 819 4.77 16.51 11.69
CA ASP A 819 3.93 15.82 10.73
C ASP A 819 4.65 14.59 10.13
N THR A 820 3.88 13.74 9.46
CA THR A 820 4.41 12.51 8.85
C THR A 820 4.73 12.67 7.37
N ASP A 821 4.59 13.87 6.80
CA ASP A 821 4.85 14.12 5.38
C ASP A 821 6.35 14.23 5.11
N PRO A 822 6.92 13.48 4.15
CA PRO A 822 8.29 13.66 3.77
C PRO A 822 8.57 15.07 3.22
N ASP A 823 9.70 15.67 3.59
CA ASP A 823 10.18 16.88 2.94
C ASP A 823 10.46 16.64 1.46
N PHE A 824 11.14 15.53 1.14
CA PHE A 824 11.36 15.05 -0.22
C PHE A 824 11.65 13.54 -0.27
N MET A 825 11.35 12.96 -1.42
CA MET A 825 11.67 11.58 -1.77
C MET A 825 12.57 11.60 -2.99
N TYR A 826 13.50 10.63 -3.08
CA TYR A 826 14.42 10.54 -4.21
C TYR A 826 14.75 9.10 -4.57
N GLY A 827 15.08 8.87 -5.84
CA GLY A 827 15.50 7.59 -6.37
C GLY A 827 16.72 7.75 -7.29
N LEU A 828 17.62 6.78 -7.25
CA LEU A 828 18.78 6.68 -8.12
C LEU A 828 18.83 5.28 -8.72
N ASN A 829 18.60 5.16 -10.01
CA ASN A 829 18.72 3.94 -10.78
C ASN A 829 20.02 3.95 -11.59
N MET A 830 20.73 2.84 -11.62
CA MET A 830 21.99 2.68 -12.37
C MET A 830 21.99 1.33 -13.06
N ASN A 831 21.99 1.34 -14.37
CA ASN A 831 22.07 0.19 -15.25
C ASN A 831 23.37 0.21 -16.04
N PHE A 832 24.05 -0.93 -16.08
CA PHE A 832 25.27 -1.11 -16.85
C PHE A 832 25.18 -2.43 -17.59
N LYS A 833 25.43 -2.43 -18.92
CA LYS A 833 25.56 -3.64 -19.72
C LYS A 833 26.96 -3.68 -20.33
N TYR A 834 27.68 -4.77 -20.16
CA TYR A 834 28.97 -5.00 -20.76
C TYR A 834 29.06 -6.41 -21.33
N LYS A 835 29.09 -6.53 -22.66
CA LYS A 835 29.01 -7.82 -23.36
C LYS A 835 27.80 -8.63 -22.85
N ASN A 836 28.07 -9.78 -22.27
CA ASN A 836 27.13 -10.76 -21.80
C ASN A 836 26.64 -10.49 -20.35
N TRP A 837 27.16 -9.45 -19.70
CA TRP A 837 26.84 -9.13 -18.32
C TRP A 837 26.00 -7.87 -18.23
N ASP A 838 24.99 -7.93 -17.39
CA ASP A 838 24.22 -6.77 -16.96
C ASP A 838 24.30 -6.60 -15.44
N PHE A 839 24.23 -5.35 -15.02
CA PHE A 839 24.27 -4.96 -13.63
C PHE A 839 23.24 -3.84 -13.39
N ASN A 840 22.34 -4.04 -12.44
CA ASN A 840 21.39 -3.02 -12.02
C ASN A 840 21.56 -2.74 -10.53
N MET A 841 21.48 -1.46 -10.17
CA MET A 841 21.47 -1.01 -8.78
C MET A 841 20.46 0.13 -8.61
N PHE A 842 19.53 -0.03 -7.66
CA PHE A 842 18.51 0.98 -7.36
C PHE A 842 18.53 1.38 -5.89
N TRP A 843 18.68 2.67 -5.67
CA TRP A 843 18.59 3.31 -4.36
C TRP A 843 17.33 4.16 -4.25
N GLN A 844 16.66 4.08 -3.10
CA GLN A 844 15.55 4.94 -2.75
C GLN A 844 15.82 5.62 -1.42
N GLY A 845 15.51 6.91 -1.34
CA GLY A 845 15.60 7.69 -0.11
C GLY A 845 14.35 8.50 0.18
N VAL A 846 14.10 8.69 1.44
CA VAL A 846 13.09 9.59 2.00
C VAL A 846 13.80 10.49 3.00
N GLN A 847 13.51 11.78 2.97
CA GLN A 847 14.04 12.75 3.90
C GLN A 847 12.91 13.52 4.55
N GLY A 848 12.97 13.67 5.88
CA GLY A 848 11.93 14.33 6.67
C GLY A 848 10.71 13.42 6.88
N GLY A 849 9.70 13.99 7.51
CA GLY A 849 8.56 13.26 8.03
C GLY A 849 8.93 12.49 9.30
N GLU A 850 8.10 12.57 10.30
CA GLU A 850 8.30 11.76 11.50
C GLU A 850 7.44 10.49 11.47
N ILE A 851 7.97 9.43 12.02
CA ILE A 851 7.30 8.14 12.18
C ILE A 851 7.01 7.87 13.64
N ARG A 852 5.84 7.31 13.92
CA ARG A 852 5.53 6.84 15.26
C ARG A 852 6.19 5.48 15.49
N ASN A 853 7.13 5.44 16.43
CA ASN A 853 7.70 4.19 16.89
C ASN A 853 6.87 3.60 18.05
N SER A 854 5.93 2.72 17.74
CA SER A 854 5.09 2.06 18.74
C SER A 854 5.90 1.16 19.68
N TRP A 855 7.05 0.67 19.21
CA TRP A 855 7.91 -0.18 20.01
C TRP A 855 8.56 0.55 21.17
N ARG A 856 8.66 1.89 21.12
CA ARG A 856 9.14 2.69 22.27
C ARG A 856 8.28 2.50 23.51
N GLY A 857 7.01 2.17 23.36
CA GLY A 857 6.15 1.76 24.47
C GLY A 857 6.67 0.53 25.21
N PHE A 858 7.48 -0.30 24.55
CA PHE A 858 8.08 -1.53 25.12
C PHE A 858 9.59 -1.45 25.30
N THR A 859 10.26 -0.44 24.79
CA THR A 859 11.72 -0.29 24.92
C THR A 859 12.12 0.88 25.77
N ASP A 860 11.35 1.96 25.81
CA ASP A 860 11.67 3.21 26.48
C ASP A 860 10.61 3.61 27.51
N PHE A 861 9.52 2.85 27.63
CA PHE A 861 8.41 3.24 28.47
C PHE A 861 8.72 3.01 29.95
N THR A 862 8.44 3.99 30.80
CA THR A 862 8.84 4.00 32.19
C THR A 862 7.92 3.22 33.11
N SER A 863 6.62 3.25 32.82
CA SER A 863 5.60 2.58 33.61
C SER A 863 5.47 1.13 33.14
N LEU A 864 6.11 0.22 33.87
CA LEU A 864 6.08 -1.18 33.52
C LEU A 864 4.70 -1.79 33.68
N ASN A 865 4.12 -2.24 32.58
CA ASN A 865 3.01 -3.17 32.64
C ASN A 865 3.48 -4.53 33.13
N ILE A 866 3.04 -4.96 34.30
CA ILE A 866 3.44 -6.24 34.91
C ILE A 866 3.09 -7.41 33.97
N GLY A 867 2.02 -7.30 33.18
CA GLY A 867 1.57 -8.31 32.23
C GLY A 867 2.49 -8.49 31.03
N SER A 868 3.28 -7.49 30.66
CA SER A 868 4.07 -7.47 29.43
C SER A 868 5.56 -7.68 29.65
N ASN A 869 6.26 -8.17 28.61
CA ASN A 869 7.71 -8.11 28.49
C ASN A 869 8.12 -6.77 27.85
N TYR A 870 9.42 -6.54 27.72
CA TYR A 870 10.04 -5.33 27.17
C TYR A 870 11.26 -5.68 26.33
N GLY A 871 11.70 -4.75 25.49
CA GLY A 871 13.00 -4.84 24.80
C GLY A 871 14.17 -4.55 25.73
N ASP A 872 15.37 -4.98 25.35
CA ASP A 872 16.60 -4.90 26.18
C ASP A 872 17.04 -3.47 26.48
N ARG A 873 16.59 -2.47 25.69
CA ARG A 873 16.90 -1.06 25.91
C ARG A 873 16.47 -0.53 27.29
N VAL A 874 15.42 -1.10 27.90
CA VAL A 874 15.01 -0.73 29.28
C VAL A 874 16.07 -1.06 30.31
N LEU A 875 17.05 -1.92 30.00
CA LEU A 875 18.19 -2.21 30.90
C LEU A 875 19.13 -1.00 31.03
N ASP A 876 19.10 -0.08 30.08
CA ASP A 876 19.83 1.18 30.09
C ASP A 876 19.01 2.35 30.66
N ALA A 877 17.92 2.07 31.35
CA ALA A 877 17.05 3.12 31.90
C ALA A 877 17.82 4.00 32.91
N TRP A 878 17.38 5.26 32.99
CA TRP A 878 17.95 6.23 33.94
C TRP A 878 17.90 5.70 35.36
N SER A 879 18.99 5.84 36.06
CA SER A 879 19.10 5.56 37.48
C SER A 879 20.15 6.48 38.12
N VAL A 880 20.21 6.52 39.43
CA VAL A 880 21.24 7.31 40.14
C VAL A 880 22.69 6.91 39.78
N ASN A 881 22.87 5.73 39.22
CA ASN A 881 24.13 5.20 38.72
C ASN A 881 24.28 5.30 37.20
N ASN A 882 23.25 5.74 36.48
CA ASN A 882 23.20 5.88 35.01
C ASN A 882 22.41 7.13 34.65
N THR A 883 22.98 8.30 34.92
CA THR A 883 22.31 9.61 34.71
C THR A 883 22.38 10.09 33.25
N ASP A 884 23.27 9.51 32.43
CA ASP A 884 23.44 9.90 31.03
C ASP A 884 22.46 9.20 30.09
N SER A 885 21.58 8.34 30.63
CA SER A 885 20.57 7.64 29.82
C SER A 885 19.50 8.58 29.27
N ASN A 886 19.07 8.28 28.05
CA ASN A 886 17.88 8.88 27.40
C ASN A 886 16.61 8.03 27.62
N VAL A 887 16.73 6.85 28.22
CA VAL A 887 15.58 6.02 28.60
C VAL A 887 15.12 6.45 29.99
N PRO A 888 13.86 6.85 30.15
CA PRO A 888 13.35 7.34 31.43
C PRO A 888 13.51 6.30 32.57
N ALA A 889 13.50 6.78 33.79
CA ALA A 889 13.56 5.93 34.97
C ALA A 889 12.38 4.98 35.05
N LEU A 890 12.65 3.69 35.27
CA LEU A 890 11.62 2.66 35.40
C LEU A 890 10.78 2.86 36.66
N THR A 891 9.49 2.63 36.54
CA THR A 891 8.50 2.71 37.62
C THR A 891 7.40 1.65 37.40
N LEU A 892 6.72 1.27 38.47
CA LEU A 892 5.51 0.43 38.42
C LEU A 892 4.22 1.26 38.29
N ILE A 893 4.33 2.59 38.44
CA ILE A 893 3.16 3.51 38.51
C ILE A 893 3.41 4.68 37.56
N ASP A 894 2.55 4.81 36.54
CA ASP A 894 2.56 5.98 35.64
C ASP A 894 1.86 7.17 36.29
N ASN A 895 2.54 7.86 37.19
CA ASN A 895 2.05 9.09 37.82
C ASN A 895 2.46 10.38 37.07
N ASN A 896 3.40 10.29 36.13
CA ASN A 896 3.86 11.40 35.29
C ASN A 896 3.14 11.44 33.93
N GLY A 897 2.32 10.45 33.63
CA GLY A 897 1.57 10.35 32.38
C GLY A 897 2.47 10.23 31.14
N GLU A 898 3.51 9.43 31.22
CA GLU A 898 4.50 9.25 30.13
C GLU A 898 3.93 8.49 28.94
N GLY A 899 2.84 7.73 29.14
CA GLY A 899 2.07 7.10 28.08
C GLY A 899 1.19 8.03 27.24
N ARG A 900 1.12 9.32 27.62
CA ARG A 900 0.33 10.30 26.86
C ARG A 900 0.85 10.53 25.44
N GLN A 901 -0.04 10.97 24.56
CA GLN A 901 0.38 11.35 23.22
C GLN A 901 1.35 12.52 23.25
N SER A 902 2.56 12.30 22.78
CA SER A 902 3.65 13.26 22.90
C SER A 902 4.75 12.98 21.86
N SER A 903 5.67 13.93 21.75
CA SER A 903 6.86 13.79 20.89
C SER A 903 7.80 12.64 21.32
N LEU A 904 7.61 12.06 22.49
CA LEU A 904 8.44 10.94 22.98
C LEU A 904 8.40 9.71 22.06
N PHE A 905 7.26 9.46 21.39
CA PHE A 905 7.04 8.29 20.54
C PHE A 905 7.32 8.53 19.07
N TRP A 906 7.83 9.71 18.70
CA TRP A 906 8.07 10.12 17.32
C TRP A 906 9.57 10.20 17.03
N GLU A 907 9.95 9.79 15.84
CA GLU A 907 11.33 9.71 15.37
C GLU A 907 11.44 10.20 13.94
N ASP A 908 12.63 10.69 13.57
CA ASP A 908 12.96 11.05 12.20
C ASP A 908 12.80 9.83 11.28
N GLY A 909 11.85 9.92 10.34
CA GLY A 909 11.51 8.88 9.38
C GLY A 909 12.43 8.84 8.16
N SER A 910 13.49 9.62 8.12
CA SER A 910 14.43 9.67 7.00
C SER A 910 15.18 8.34 6.84
N TYR A 911 15.36 7.91 5.59
CA TYR A 911 16.17 6.73 5.27
C TYR A 911 16.74 6.76 3.86
N LEU A 912 17.75 5.92 3.64
CA LEU A 912 18.27 5.54 2.32
C LEU A 912 18.36 4.02 2.25
N LYS A 913 17.67 3.42 1.25
CA LYS A 913 17.63 1.96 1.05
C LYS A 913 18.24 1.54 -0.27
N LEU A 914 19.02 0.48 -0.25
CA LEU A 914 19.39 -0.29 -1.43
C LEU A 914 18.24 -1.25 -1.74
N ARG A 915 17.33 -0.79 -2.62
CA ARG A 915 16.12 -1.53 -2.99
C ARG A 915 16.40 -2.72 -3.86
N ASN A 916 17.30 -2.56 -4.82
CA ASN A 916 17.65 -3.60 -5.76
C ASN A 916 19.14 -3.57 -6.07
N LEU A 917 19.72 -4.74 -6.19
CA LEU A 917 21.06 -5.00 -6.69
C LEU A 917 21.01 -6.30 -7.48
N SER A 918 21.22 -6.25 -8.80
CA SER A 918 21.15 -7.42 -9.67
C SER A 918 22.40 -7.53 -10.51
N ILE A 919 22.84 -8.75 -10.73
CA ILE A 919 23.86 -9.10 -11.71
C ILE A 919 23.35 -10.24 -12.57
N GLY A 920 23.31 -10.05 -13.88
CA GLY A 920 22.86 -11.02 -14.85
C GLY A 920 23.96 -11.43 -15.83
N TYR A 921 23.78 -12.59 -16.42
CA TYR A 921 24.61 -13.13 -17.47
C TYR A 921 23.75 -13.75 -18.56
N THR A 922 23.95 -13.30 -19.79
CA THR A 922 23.28 -13.80 -21.01
C THR A 922 24.33 -14.54 -21.88
N PRO A 923 24.29 -15.87 -22.00
CA PRO A 923 25.17 -16.63 -22.84
C PRO A 923 25.06 -16.25 -24.32
N ASP A 924 26.15 -16.50 -25.08
CA ASP A 924 26.18 -16.19 -26.51
C ASP A 924 25.06 -16.92 -27.28
N GLU A 925 24.36 -16.18 -28.11
CA GLU A 925 23.25 -16.68 -28.93
C GLU A 925 23.65 -17.90 -29.80
N GLN A 926 24.85 -17.90 -30.38
CA GLN A 926 25.36 -19.03 -31.18
C GLN A 926 25.46 -20.35 -30.38
N TRP A 927 25.74 -20.24 -29.07
CA TRP A 927 25.76 -21.40 -28.17
C TRP A 927 24.33 -21.84 -27.84
N LEU A 928 23.43 -20.93 -27.57
CA LEU A 928 22.04 -21.20 -27.23
C LEU A 928 21.25 -21.81 -28.37
N ASN A 929 21.46 -21.32 -29.59
CA ASN A 929 20.80 -21.82 -30.81
C ASN A 929 21.04 -23.30 -31.08
N GLN A 930 22.17 -23.87 -30.61
CA GLN A 930 22.44 -25.32 -30.72
C GLN A 930 21.44 -26.17 -29.94
N TYR A 931 20.77 -25.58 -28.95
CA TYR A 931 19.74 -26.20 -28.07
C TYR A 931 18.34 -25.77 -28.43
N GLY A 932 18.14 -24.95 -29.46
CA GLY A 932 16.84 -24.39 -29.83
C GLY A 932 16.36 -23.30 -28.88
N ILE A 933 17.27 -22.66 -28.14
CA ILE A 933 17.01 -21.54 -27.24
C ILE A 933 17.43 -20.26 -27.97
N SER A 934 16.52 -19.31 -28.10
CA SER A 934 16.79 -18.01 -28.75
C SER A 934 17.50 -17.06 -27.80
N SER A 935 17.10 -17.02 -26.54
CA SER A 935 17.79 -16.26 -25.48
C SER A 935 17.71 -16.95 -24.12
N ALA A 936 18.71 -16.72 -23.27
CA ALA A 936 18.72 -17.18 -21.89
C ALA A 936 19.41 -16.13 -21.03
N ARG A 937 18.86 -15.80 -19.87
CA ARG A 937 19.51 -14.95 -18.88
C ARG A 937 19.43 -15.62 -17.51
N ILE A 938 20.58 -15.69 -16.84
CA ILE A 938 20.69 -16.20 -15.46
C ILE A 938 21.15 -15.03 -14.59
N TYR A 939 20.47 -14.78 -13.50
CA TYR A 939 20.81 -13.65 -12.64
C TYR A 939 20.69 -13.95 -11.15
N LEU A 940 21.46 -13.20 -10.38
CA LEU A 940 21.40 -13.14 -8.93
C LEU A 940 20.98 -11.73 -8.52
N GLN A 941 19.96 -11.63 -7.68
CA GLN A 941 19.41 -10.37 -7.23
C GLN A 941 19.30 -10.33 -5.73
N GLY A 942 19.54 -9.16 -5.16
CA GLY A 942 19.27 -8.85 -3.76
C GLY A 942 18.32 -7.68 -3.63
N SER A 943 17.25 -7.83 -2.84
CA SER A 943 16.30 -6.75 -2.57
C SER A 943 16.33 -6.35 -1.09
N ASN A 944 16.21 -5.03 -0.83
CA ASN A 944 16.20 -4.45 0.52
C ASN A 944 17.43 -4.83 1.38
N LEU A 945 18.60 -4.94 0.75
CA LEU A 945 19.82 -5.45 1.38
C LEU A 945 20.36 -4.53 2.49
N LEU A 946 20.19 -3.24 2.34
CA LEU A 946 20.73 -2.23 3.25
C LEU A 946 19.71 -1.11 3.46
N THR A 947 19.49 -0.76 4.73
CA THR A 947 18.74 0.43 5.17
C THR A 947 19.66 1.28 6.02
N ILE A 948 19.80 2.56 5.65
CA ILE A 948 20.60 3.56 6.39
C ILE A 948 19.61 4.58 6.94
N THR A 949 19.60 4.76 8.25
CA THR A 949 18.76 5.71 8.98
C THR A 949 19.61 6.75 9.71
N PRO A 950 19.06 7.88 10.12
CA PRO A 950 19.77 8.86 10.95
C PRO A 950 20.27 8.24 12.24
N SER A 951 21.35 8.81 12.80
CA SER A 951 21.89 8.39 14.08
C SER A 951 20.86 8.63 15.20
N GLY A 952 20.57 7.60 15.97
CA GLY A 952 19.61 7.67 17.08
C GLY A 952 18.19 7.21 16.73
N THR A 953 17.89 6.90 15.47
CA THR A 953 16.65 6.24 15.11
C THR A 953 16.61 4.84 15.70
N LEU A 954 15.58 4.55 16.48
CA LEU A 954 15.35 3.25 17.10
C LEU A 954 14.49 2.34 16.24
N SER A 955 13.73 2.93 15.34
CA SER A 955 12.91 2.20 14.36
C SER A 955 13.83 1.42 13.43
N GLN A 956 13.63 0.13 13.35
CA GLN A 956 14.49 -0.75 12.55
C GLN A 956 14.21 -0.62 11.06
N ASP A 957 12.95 -0.37 10.70
CA ASP A 957 12.55 0.01 9.36
C ASP A 957 11.56 1.17 9.38
N PRO A 958 11.97 2.36 8.92
CA PRO A 958 11.09 3.53 8.89
C PRO A 958 9.81 3.36 8.08
N GLU A 959 9.74 2.41 7.16
CA GLU A 959 8.54 2.14 6.38
C GLU A 959 7.52 1.26 7.12
N THR A 960 7.98 0.48 8.10
CA THR A 960 7.13 -0.39 8.93
C THR A 960 7.37 -0.18 10.42
N PRO A 961 7.28 1.07 10.94
CA PRO A 961 7.71 1.42 12.31
C PRO A 961 6.81 0.82 13.40
N ASN A 962 5.62 0.37 13.07
CA ASN A 962 4.56 0.01 14.02
C ASN A 962 4.41 -1.49 14.24
N GLY A 963 5.45 -2.31 13.98
CA GLY A 963 5.36 -3.75 14.16
C GLY A 963 4.45 -4.46 13.16
N ASN A 964 4.14 -3.81 12.03
CA ASN A 964 3.55 -4.45 10.87
C ASN A 964 4.53 -5.47 10.30
N PHE A 965 4.11 -6.25 9.32
CA PHE A 965 5.00 -7.18 8.64
C PHE A 965 6.30 -6.46 8.24
N PRO A 966 7.47 -6.92 8.73
CA PRO A 966 8.74 -6.31 8.37
C PRO A 966 9.06 -6.58 6.91
N ILE A 967 9.63 -5.61 6.23
CA ILE A 967 10.12 -5.77 4.87
C ILE A 967 11.36 -6.67 4.91
N PRO A 968 11.32 -7.87 4.28
CA PRO A 968 12.43 -8.81 4.36
C PRO A 968 13.60 -8.39 3.48
N LYS A 969 14.80 -8.83 3.85
CA LYS A 969 15.93 -8.93 2.92
C LYS A 969 15.73 -10.15 2.07
N ARG A 970 15.73 -9.98 0.74
CA ARG A 970 15.46 -11.05 -0.23
C ARG A 970 16.68 -11.29 -1.10
N ILE A 971 17.03 -12.58 -1.31
CA ILE A 971 18.01 -13.02 -2.31
C ILE A 971 17.28 -13.91 -3.29
N THR A 972 17.37 -13.57 -4.58
CA THR A 972 16.69 -14.25 -5.68
C THR A 972 17.72 -14.81 -6.65
N LEU A 973 17.53 -16.07 -7.06
CA LEU A 973 18.16 -16.66 -8.25
C LEU A 973 17.09 -16.79 -9.32
N GLY A 974 17.33 -16.19 -10.47
CA GLY A 974 16.39 -16.17 -11.59
C GLY A 974 16.99 -16.73 -12.87
N VAL A 975 16.11 -17.30 -13.71
CA VAL A 975 16.42 -17.79 -15.05
C VAL A 975 15.27 -17.41 -15.98
N ASN A 976 15.60 -16.69 -17.05
CA ASN A 976 14.66 -16.36 -18.13
C ASN A 976 15.14 -17.07 -19.41
N LEU A 977 14.23 -17.75 -20.10
CA LEU A 977 14.48 -18.50 -21.34
C LEU A 977 13.46 -18.09 -22.40
N SER A 978 13.93 -17.89 -23.62
CA SER A 978 13.09 -17.70 -24.81
C SER A 978 13.45 -18.73 -25.88
N PHE A 979 12.44 -19.25 -26.56
CA PHE A 979 12.60 -20.31 -27.56
C PHE A 979 12.04 -19.88 -28.90
#